data_843e555fe654914e320ece6cc0e5579b
#
_entry.id   843e555fe654914e320ece6cc0e5579b
#
_cell.length_a   1.000
_cell.length_b   1.000
_cell.length_c   1.000
_cell.angle_alpha   90.00
_cell.angle_beta   90.00
_cell.angle_gamma   90.00
#
_symmetry.space_group_name_H-M   'P 1'
#
loop_
_entity.id
_entity.type
_entity.pdbx_description
1 polymer ?
#
loop_
_entity_poly.entity_id
_entity_poly.type
_entity_poly.pdbx_seq_one_letter_code
_entity_poly.pdbx_strand_id
1 'polypeptide(L)'
;MSDPSTVRAAGAQSVDHAAMKTATSFALQTAGAVLVIHLLLLAPYVAGWINGVTFATSCVVLSSAAIGAMSYRTARVLNNVRDAIIRFWSATNEGPSPLAANGSWNDLDASLVRVHESTRQRLIELKASREAVARQSTATRRIADHLLQAQRIARVGSYEWERTHDRIVCSEEVFRLLRVDRSEFRLTTRTLLELMHEDDRRAYKRWIVALVQGVQRHGLDLRLRGSGGASIHLHVLGEALRDDGGRTTGVIGTIQDATERTHAIQQIHRLAYYDVLTELPNRSRFHEKLAETLENARRLGKSFALMFLDLDQFKRINDTLGHAVGDDLLRIVAQRLTRVLRSDDASGARGKAGERDVCRQGGDEFIVLLHNVASEEQAGRAANRVIEALAQPIVIGPSEIFVSASIGIVLHPRDGESLDALLKNADVAMYHAKAEGRNRYAFYHDSMRQATAQRLSLEHDLRRAIESEQFELHYQPQINVATQRITGMEALIRWNHPTLGMLWPQHFIPVAEEAGLIMAIWEWVFVSALIQHNAWREEGLPPIAIGVNLSSTQFTDRGFADRVKEIAEVVGVPMQHIELELTESALVHDFDGAQATLQQLRGYGVKIAIDDFGTGYSSLSYLRRLPLDKLKLDHSFTADAVESEEGAAIARAIIAMAGSLKLSVVAEGVETQQQIDTLCEMGCTTMQGYLLSRPLSVAAMSQVLHAHFHSEPLVPVAESSETAGETPRVWLH
;
A
#
# COMPACT_ATOMS: atom_id res chain seq x y z
N MET A 1 -48.39 -31.29 -52.52
CA MET A 1 -47.09 -30.96 -53.16
C MET A 1 -46.30 -30.14 -52.11
N SER A 2 -45.37 -30.80 -51.43
CA SER A 2 -44.59 -30.23 -50.33
C SER A 2 -43.50 -29.32 -50.85
N ASP A 3 -43.45 -28.14 -50.27
CA ASP A 3 -42.55 -27.04 -50.55
C ASP A 3 -41.05 -27.47 -50.43
N PRO A 4 -40.20 -27.26 -51.44
CA PRO A 4 -38.79 -27.60 -51.41
C PRO A 4 -37.94 -26.79 -50.42
N SER A 5 -38.51 -25.72 -49.86
CA SER A 5 -37.79 -24.84 -48.91
C SER A 5 -37.61 -25.44 -47.51
N THR A 6 -38.51 -26.34 -47.11
CA THR A 6 -38.44 -26.96 -45.76
C THR A 6 -37.43 -28.10 -45.65
N VAL A 7 -37.10 -28.77 -46.76
CA VAL A 7 -36.10 -29.87 -46.75
C VAL A 7 -34.65 -29.34 -46.72
N ARG A 8 -34.41 -28.13 -47.25
CA ARG A 8 -33.07 -27.50 -47.20
C ARG A 8 -32.72 -26.92 -45.84
N ALA A 9 -33.69 -26.45 -45.09
CA ALA A 9 -33.44 -25.90 -43.75
C ALA A 9 -33.12 -26.97 -42.70
N ALA A 10 -33.78 -28.15 -42.80
CA ALA A 10 -33.52 -29.26 -41.89
C ALA A 10 -32.16 -29.93 -42.10
N GLY A 11 -31.66 -29.95 -43.35
CA GLY A 11 -30.32 -30.49 -43.66
C GLY A 11 -29.17 -29.60 -43.17
N ALA A 12 -29.31 -28.28 -43.26
CA ALA A 12 -28.31 -27.31 -42.81
C ALA A 12 -28.18 -27.29 -41.28
N GLN A 13 -29.28 -27.37 -40.54
CA GLN A 13 -29.26 -27.40 -39.08
C GLN A 13 -28.67 -28.68 -38.49
N SER A 14 -28.85 -29.84 -39.16
CA SER A 14 -28.29 -31.11 -38.70
C SER A 14 -26.79 -31.22 -38.93
N VAL A 15 -26.24 -30.59 -39.98
CA VAL A 15 -24.79 -30.57 -40.26
C VAL A 15 -24.07 -29.63 -39.30
N ASP A 16 -24.66 -28.49 -38.99
CA ASP A 16 -24.10 -27.53 -38.03
C ASP A 16 -24.06 -28.12 -36.59
N HIS A 17 -25.12 -28.87 -36.21
CA HIS A 17 -25.18 -29.48 -34.88
C HIS A 17 -24.21 -30.66 -34.70
N ALA A 18 -23.98 -31.44 -35.78
CA ALA A 18 -22.98 -32.52 -35.77
C ALA A 18 -21.55 -32.00 -35.77
N ALA A 19 -21.27 -30.92 -36.52
CA ALA A 19 -19.98 -30.29 -36.57
C ALA A 19 -19.62 -29.63 -35.22
N MET A 20 -20.61 -29.00 -34.56
CA MET A 20 -20.42 -28.35 -33.25
C MET A 20 -20.25 -29.39 -32.12
N LYS A 21 -20.98 -30.53 -32.16
CA LYS A 21 -20.78 -31.64 -31.21
C LYS A 21 -19.42 -32.29 -31.36
N THR A 22 -18.92 -32.48 -32.59
CA THR A 22 -17.57 -33.03 -32.82
C THR A 22 -16.49 -32.05 -32.39
N ALA A 23 -16.64 -30.75 -32.60
CA ALA A 23 -15.69 -29.73 -32.13
C ALA A 23 -15.62 -29.62 -30.60
N THR A 24 -16.79 -29.65 -29.94
CA THR A 24 -16.84 -29.62 -28.46
C THR A 24 -16.31 -30.91 -27.82
N SER A 25 -16.62 -32.08 -28.41
CA SER A 25 -16.07 -33.36 -27.95
C SER A 25 -14.54 -33.42 -28.09
N PHE A 26 -14.02 -32.87 -29.19
CA PHE A 26 -12.58 -32.83 -29.45
C PHE A 26 -11.86 -31.83 -28.52
N ALA A 27 -12.45 -30.67 -28.25
CA ALA A 27 -11.91 -29.70 -27.29
C ALA A 27 -11.86 -30.26 -25.87
N LEU A 28 -12.87 -31.01 -25.44
CA LEU A 28 -12.89 -31.70 -24.16
C LEU A 28 -11.85 -32.81 -24.04
N GLN A 29 -11.65 -33.59 -25.13
CA GLN A 29 -10.63 -34.64 -25.14
C GLN A 29 -9.20 -34.09 -25.10
N THR A 30 -8.94 -32.98 -25.82
CA THR A 30 -7.61 -32.33 -25.79
C THR A 30 -7.36 -31.64 -24.44
N ALA A 31 -8.34 -30.98 -23.85
CA ALA A 31 -8.21 -30.41 -22.51
C ALA A 31 -7.97 -31.50 -21.45
N GLY A 32 -8.67 -32.64 -21.58
CA GLY A 32 -8.44 -33.80 -20.72
C GLY A 32 -7.04 -34.37 -20.86
N ALA A 33 -6.52 -34.52 -22.08
CA ALA A 33 -5.17 -35.01 -22.32
C ALA A 33 -4.08 -34.08 -21.76
N VAL A 34 -4.24 -32.76 -21.92
CA VAL A 34 -3.32 -31.76 -21.34
C VAL A 34 -3.37 -31.83 -19.81
N LEU A 35 -4.55 -31.95 -19.21
CA LEU A 35 -4.70 -32.08 -17.77
C LEU A 35 -4.03 -33.35 -17.22
N VAL A 36 -4.19 -34.49 -17.92
CA VAL A 36 -3.55 -35.76 -17.54
C VAL A 36 -2.03 -35.67 -17.62
N ILE A 37 -1.48 -35.04 -18.65
CA ILE A 37 -0.04 -34.81 -18.78
C ILE A 37 0.48 -33.93 -17.64
N HIS A 38 -0.23 -32.85 -17.28
CA HIS A 38 0.15 -32.00 -16.17
C HIS A 38 0.09 -32.75 -14.82
N LEU A 39 -0.92 -33.59 -14.62
CA LEU A 39 -1.03 -34.43 -13.43
C LEU A 39 0.07 -35.48 -13.34
N LEU A 40 0.44 -36.09 -14.47
CA LEU A 40 1.55 -37.07 -14.53
C LEU A 40 2.93 -36.44 -14.28
N LEU A 41 3.11 -35.17 -14.64
CA LEU A 41 4.34 -34.42 -14.35
C LEU A 41 4.35 -33.89 -12.92
N LEU A 42 3.17 -33.65 -12.32
CA LEU A 42 3.06 -33.11 -10.97
C LEU A 42 3.54 -34.12 -9.92
N ALA A 43 3.28 -35.41 -10.11
CA ALA A 43 3.67 -36.43 -9.15
C ALA A 43 5.20 -36.53 -8.93
N PRO A 44 6.05 -36.58 -9.99
CA PRO A 44 7.51 -36.52 -9.83
C PRO A 44 8.01 -35.20 -9.25
N TYR A 45 7.33 -34.07 -9.53
CA TYR A 45 7.66 -32.77 -8.96
C TYR A 45 7.38 -32.71 -7.45
N VAL A 46 6.20 -33.17 -7.03
CA VAL A 46 5.82 -33.25 -5.61
C VAL A 46 6.69 -34.25 -4.84
N ALA A 47 7.13 -35.31 -5.54
CA ALA A 47 8.06 -36.29 -4.98
C ALA A 47 9.53 -35.78 -4.93
N GLY A 48 9.80 -34.57 -5.38
CA GLY A 48 11.13 -33.95 -5.36
C GLY A 48 12.12 -34.50 -6.40
N TRP A 49 11.63 -35.24 -7.40
CA TRP A 49 12.48 -35.86 -8.44
C TRP A 49 12.85 -34.91 -9.58
N ILE A 50 12.07 -33.84 -9.78
CA ILE A 50 12.35 -32.81 -10.77
C ILE A 50 12.24 -31.42 -10.10
N ASN A 51 13.11 -30.49 -10.49
CA ASN A 51 13.07 -29.13 -9.98
C ASN A 51 11.98 -28.28 -10.68
N GLY A 52 11.62 -27.15 -10.07
CA GLY A 52 10.57 -26.26 -10.58
C GLY A 52 10.79 -25.74 -11.99
N VAL A 53 12.05 -25.53 -12.39
CA VAL A 53 12.41 -25.05 -13.74
C VAL A 53 12.15 -26.14 -14.77
N THR A 54 12.55 -27.37 -14.48
CA THR A 54 12.33 -28.53 -15.36
C THR A 54 10.84 -28.85 -15.48
N PHE A 55 10.07 -28.74 -14.41
CA PHE A 55 8.63 -28.86 -14.43
C PHE A 55 7.97 -27.79 -15.32
N ALA A 56 8.32 -26.52 -15.11
CA ALA A 56 7.76 -25.41 -15.88
C ALA A 56 8.09 -25.51 -17.38
N THR A 57 9.34 -25.82 -17.73
CA THR A 57 9.76 -25.96 -19.15
C THR A 57 9.06 -27.14 -19.82
N SER A 58 8.91 -28.29 -19.15
CA SER A 58 8.19 -29.43 -19.67
C SER A 58 6.71 -29.13 -19.93
N CYS A 59 6.05 -28.42 -19.02
CA CYS A 59 4.68 -28.00 -19.20
C CYS A 59 4.51 -27.03 -20.39
N VAL A 60 5.41 -26.07 -20.56
CA VAL A 60 5.39 -25.12 -21.68
C VAL A 60 5.60 -25.82 -23.03
N VAL A 61 6.57 -26.71 -23.12
CA VAL A 61 6.86 -27.44 -24.36
C VAL A 61 5.70 -28.33 -24.76
N LEU A 62 5.11 -29.11 -23.83
CA LEU A 62 4.00 -29.99 -24.12
C LEU A 62 2.72 -29.23 -24.46
N SER A 63 2.46 -28.13 -23.79
CA SER A 63 1.33 -27.24 -24.12
C SER A 63 1.48 -26.59 -25.48
N SER A 64 2.68 -26.17 -25.86
CA SER A 64 2.97 -25.59 -27.19
C SER A 64 2.85 -26.63 -28.31
N ALA A 65 3.28 -27.85 -28.08
CA ALA A 65 3.12 -28.96 -29.03
C ALA A 65 1.64 -29.33 -29.24
N ALA A 66 0.84 -29.35 -28.17
CA ALA A 66 -0.60 -29.60 -28.24
C ALA A 66 -1.34 -28.51 -29.03
N ILE A 67 -1.01 -27.24 -28.78
CA ILE A 67 -1.55 -26.07 -29.52
C ILE A 67 -1.12 -26.13 -31.02
N GLY A 68 0.13 -26.49 -31.33
CA GLY A 68 0.62 -26.65 -32.67
C GLY A 68 -0.12 -27.76 -33.43
N ALA A 69 -0.33 -28.93 -32.83
CA ALA A 69 -1.08 -30.05 -33.41
C ALA A 69 -2.56 -29.69 -33.65
N MET A 70 -3.17 -28.89 -32.76
CA MET A 70 -4.54 -28.39 -32.92
C MET A 70 -4.66 -27.40 -34.07
N SER A 71 -3.72 -26.47 -34.21
CA SER A 71 -3.67 -25.51 -35.31
C SER A 71 -3.46 -26.23 -36.69
N TYR A 72 -2.63 -27.25 -36.76
CA TYR A 72 -2.42 -28.05 -37.98
C TYR A 72 -3.68 -28.83 -38.39
N ARG A 73 -4.41 -29.43 -37.45
CA ARG A 73 -5.66 -30.16 -37.71
C ARG A 73 -6.80 -29.23 -38.13
N THR A 74 -6.94 -28.08 -37.52
CA THR A 74 -7.94 -27.06 -37.95
C THR A 74 -7.65 -26.52 -39.33
N ALA A 75 -6.38 -26.28 -39.70
CA ALA A 75 -6.00 -25.89 -41.03
C ALA A 75 -6.31 -27.01 -42.06
N ARG A 76 -6.11 -28.28 -41.71
CA ARG A 76 -6.43 -29.42 -42.57
C ARG A 76 -7.93 -29.62 -42.78
N VAL A 77 -8.76 -29.40 -41.75
CA VAL A 77 -10.22 -29.44 -41.87
C VAL A 77 -10.72 -28.30 -42.77
N LEU A 78 -10.22 -27.07 -42.57
CA LEU A 78 -10.54 -25.92 -43.43
C LEU A 78 -10.14 -26.14 -44.89
N ASN A 79 -9.00 -26.73 -45.14
CA ASN A 79 -8.57 -27.11 -46.48
C ASN A 79 -9.47 -28.19 -47.10
N ASN A 80 -9.87 -29.21 -46.35
CA ASN A 80 -10.79 -30.25 -46.84
C ASN A 80 -12.20 -29.68 -47.16
N VAL A 81 -12.70 -28.73 -46.37
CA VAL A 81 -13.95 -28.03 -46.61
C VAL A 81 -13.84 -27.16 -47.87
N ARG A 82 -12.72 -26.43 -48.02
CA ARG A 82 -12.42 -25.65 -49.22
C ARG A 82 -12.41 -26.54 -50.50
N ASP A 83 -11.69 -27.68 -50.43
CA ASP A 83 -11.53 -28.60 -51.55
C ASP A 83 -12.86 -29.32 -51.87
N ALA A 84 -13.74 -29.54 -50.92
CA ALA A 84 -15.10 -30.04 -51.16
C ALA A 84 -15.98 -28.98 -51.85
N ILE A 85 -15.90 -27.71 -51.46
CA ILE A 85 -16.58 -26.60 -52.09
C ILE A 85 -16.11 -26.40 -53.54
N ILE A 86 -14.81 -26.49 -53.80
CA ILE A 86 -14.21 -26.39 -55.14
C ILE A 86 -14.70 -27.55 -56.03
N ARG A 87 -14.74 -28.81 -55.51
CA ARG A 87 -15.27 -29.96 -56.21
C ARG A 87 -16.78 -29.85 -56.50
N PHE A 88 -17.58 -29.33 -55.57
CA PHE A 88 -18.99 -29.09 -55.79
C PHE A 88 -19.23 -28.00 -56.85
N TRP A 89 -18.41 -26.95 -56.86
CA TRP A 89 -18.50 -25.88 -57.87
C TRP A 89 -18.05 -26.34 -59.27
N SER A 90 -17.05 -27.18 -59.39
CA SER A 90 -16.59 -27.75 -60.69
C SER A 90 -17.56 -28.79 -61.24
N ALA A 91 -18.32 -29.48 -60.39
CA ALA A 91 -19.32 -30.48 -60.80
C ALA A 91 -20.67 -29.84 -61.28
N THR A 92 -20.92 -28.55 -60.99
CA THR A 92 -22.14 -27.87 -61.38
C THR A 92 -22.05 -27.06 -62.68
N ASN A 93 -20.90 -27.02 -63.34
CA ASN A 93 -20.63 -26.20 -64.54
C ASN A 93 -20.40 -26.99 -65.82
N GLU A 94 -20.88 -28.23 -65.92
CA GLU A 94 -20.93 -28.96 -67.18
C GLU A 94 -22.26 -28.70 -67.90
N GLY A 95 -22.20 -27.83 -68.93
CA GLY A 95 -23.26 -27.64 -69.87
C GLY A 95 -23.38 -28.82 -70.82
N PRO A 96 -24.55 -29.18 -71.30
CA PRO A 96 -24.74 -30.34 -72.18
C PRO A 96 -24.16 -30.08 -73.55
N SER A 97 -23.53 -31.10 -74.12
CA SER A 97 -22.98 -31.26 -75.46
C SER A 97 -24.03 -31.18 -76.55
N PRO A 98 -23.80 -30.54 -77.70
CA PRO A 98 -24.76 -30.48 -78.76
C PRO A 98 -24.79 -31.77 -79.61
N LEU A 99 -25.91 -32.44 -79.67
CA LEU A 99 -26.16 -33.55 -80.55
C LEU A 99 -26.60 -33.05 -81.96
N ALA A 100 -25.88 -33.52 -82.95
CA ALA A 100 -26.11 -33.29 -84.31
C ALA A 100 -27.32 -34.07 -84.84
N ALA A 101 -28.11 -33.51 -85.72
CA ALA A 101 -29.06 -34.27 -86.57
C ALA A 101 -29.17 -33.66 -87.95
N ASN A 102 -28.98 -34.45 -88.97
CA ASN A 102 -29.14 -34.22 -90.41
C ASN A 102 -30.62 -34.36 -90.85
N GLY A 103 -31.02 -33.61 -91.85
CA GLY A 103 -32.08 -34.01 -92.77
C GLY A 103 -33.14 -33.01 -93.10
N SER A 104 -33.03 -32.38 -94.16
CA SER A 104 -33.83 -31.62 -95.09
C SER A 104 -35.35 -31.66 -94.96
N TRP A 105 -35.92 -30.53 -94.67
CA TRP A 105 -37.22 -29.97 -95.24
C TRP A 105 -37.00 -28.45 -95.32
N ASN A 106 -36.77 -28.04 -96.58
CA ASN A 106 -36.10 -26.81 -96.85
C ASN A 106 -37.02 -25.64 -97.02
N ASP A 107 -36.69 -24.53 -96.55
CA ASP A 107 -37.05 -23.14 -96.74
C ASP A 107 -38.20 -22.55 -95.90
N LEU A 108 -39.22 -23.25 -95.56
CA LEU A 108 -40.27 -22.69 -94.64
C LEU A 108 -39.89 -22.96 -93.19
N ASP A 109 -39.34 -24.11 -92.96
CA ASP A 109 -38.81 -24.46 -91.61
C ASP A 109 -37.62 -23.62 -91.24
N ALA A 110 -36.74 -23.30 -92.21
CA ALA A 110 -35.54 -22.48 -91.95
C ALA A 110 -35.88 -21.04 -91.56
N SER A 111 -37.04 -20.52 -92.01
CA SER A 111 -37.53 -19.17 -91.66
C SER A 111 -38.21 -19.18 -90.27
N LEU A 112 -39.04 -20.20 -90.03
CA LEU A 112 -39.68 -20.38 -88.71
C LEU A 112 -38.68 -20.73 -87.63
N VAL A 113 -37.72 -21.58 -88.01
CA VAL A 113 -36.56 -21.90 -87.10
C VAL A 113 -35.78 -20.63 -86.83
N ARG A 114 -35.47 -19.78 -87.86
CA ARG A 114 -34.74 -18.52 -87.62
C ARG A 114 -35.49 -17.52 -86.76
N VAL A 115 -36.82 -17.39 -87.00
CA VAL A 115 -37.67 -16.51 -86.17
C VAL A 115 -37.80 -17.09 -84.77
N HIS A 116 -38.01 -18.40 -84.67
CA HIS A 116 -38.06 -19.08 -83.38
C HIS A 116 -36.69 -18.99 -82.63
N GLU A 117 -35.62 -19.24 -83.38
CA GLU A 117 -34.23 -19.10 -82.84
C GLU A 117 -33.98 -17.65 -82.46
N SER A 118 -34.31 -16.66 -83.29
CA SER A 118 -34.11 -15.25 -82.97
C SER A 118 -34.98 -14.80 -81.82
N THR A 119 -36.23 -15.28 -81.72
CA THR A 119 -37.15 -14.96 -80.64
C THR A 119 -36.68 -15.66 -79.31
N ARG A 120 -36.25 -16.90 -79.45
CA ARG A 120 -35.66 -17.66 -78.37
C ARG A 120 -34.36 -17.01 -77.89
N GLN A 121 -33.49 -16.56 -78.81
CA GLN A 121 -32.28 -15.83 -78.49
C GLN A 121 -32.61 -14.51 -77.75
N ARG A 122 -33.52 -13.73 -78.24
CA ARG A 122 -33.95 -12.49 -77.59
C ARG A 122 -34.60 -12.73 -76.19
N LEU A 123 -35.36 -13.84 -76.07
CA LEU A 123 -35.94 -14.23 -74.78
C LEU A 123 -34.87 -14.67 -73.80
N ILE A 124 -33.85 -15.35 -74.31
CA ILE A 124 -32.65 -15.74 -73.48
C ILE A 124 -31.88 -14.49 -73.08
N GLU A 125 -31.64 -13.55 -74.00
CA GLU A 125 -30.95 -12.29 -73.71
C GLU A 125 -31.75 -11.40 -72.73
N LEU A 126 -33.07 -11.31 -72.91
CA LEU A 126 -33.93 -10.59 -71.98
C LEU A 126 -33.99 -11.22 -70.58
N LYS A 127 -34.04 -12.57 -70.49
CA LYS A 127 -33.97 -13.30 -69.28
C LYS A 127 -32.60 -13.10 -68.60
N ALA A 128 -31.48 -13.23 -69.36
CA ALA A 128 -30.14 -13.01 -68.89
C ALA A 128 -29.95 -11.55 -68.39
N SER A 129 -30.44 -10.55 -69.12
CA SER A 129 -30.39 -9.16 -68.73
C SER A 129 -31.23 -8.90 -67.47
N ARG A 130 -32.41 -9.46 -67.38
CA ARG A 130 -33.28 -9.34 -66.19
C ARG A 130 -32.68 -10.02 -64.97
N GLU A 131 -32.08 -11.20 -65.16
CA GLU A 131 -31.38 -11.90 -64.11
C GLU A 131 -30.08 -11.17 -63.68
N ALA A 132 -29.39 -10.53 -64.65
CA ALA A 132 -28.21 -9.70 -64.36
C ALA A 132 -28.61 -8.46 -63.51
N VAL A 133 -29.67 -7.74 -63.88
CA VAL A 133 -30.20 -6.61 -63.15
C VAL A 133 -30.69 -7.04 -61.73
N ALA A 134 -31.40 -8.19 -61.68
CA ALA A 134 -31.87 -8.73 -60.41
C ALA A 134 -30.67 -9.14 -59.49
N ARG A 135 -29.66 -9.76 -60.07
CA ARG A 135 -28.40 -10.11 -59.35
C ARG A 135 -27.69 -8.86 -58.88
N GLN A 136 -27.56 -7.85 -59.77
CA GLN A 136 -26.95 -6.58 -59.42
C GLN A 136 -27.72 -5.85 -58.30
N SER A 137 -29.06 -5.79 -58.41
CA SER A 137 -29.93 -5.20 -57.37
C SER A 137 -29.80 -5.94 -56.02
N THR A 138 -29.77 -7.29 -56.09
CA THR A 138 -29.61 -8.13 -54.91
C THR A 138 -28.22 -7.95 -54.26
N ALA A 139 -27.16 -7.87 -55.10
CA ALA A 139 -25.80 -7.62 -54.65
C ALA A 139 -25.66 -6.23 -54.00
N THR A 140 -26.23 -5.19 -54.64
CA THR A 140 -26.25 -3.83 -54.10
C THR A 140 -27.00 -3.76 -52.78
N ARG A 141 -28.15 -4.46 -52.67
CA ARG A 141 -28.91 -4.51 -51.43
C ARG A 141 -28.14 -5.23 -50.33
N ARG A 142 -27.47 -6.36 -50.64
CA ARG A 142 -26.61 -7.05 -49.66
C ARG A 142 -25.45 -6.17 -49.19
N ILE A 143 -24.79 -5.44 -50.10
CA ILE A 143 -23.71 -4.51 -49.75
C ILE A 143 -24.24 -3.40 -48.83
N ALA A 144 -25.42 -2.84 -49.16
CA ALA A 144 -26.05 -1.82 -48.32
C ALA A 144 -26.40 -2.37 -46.92
N ASP A 145 -26.99 -3.58 -46.86
CA ASP A 145 -27.34 -4.23 -45.59
C ASP A 145 -26.07 -4.55 -44.76
N HIS A 146 -25.00 -5.03 -45.43
CA HIS A 146 -23.73 -5.25 -44.74
C HIS A 146 -23.10 -3.96 -44.22
N LEU A 147 -23.17 -2.87 -44.98
CA LEU A 147 -22.67 -1.56 -44.55
C LEU A 147 -23.44 -1.04 -43.34
N LEU A 148 -24.79 -1.15 -43.37
CA LEU A 148 -25.65 -0.75 -42.25
C LEU A 148 -25.35 -1.60 -41.00
N GLN A 149 -25.14 -2.90 -41.19
CA GLN A 149 -24.80 -3.79 -40.09
C GLN A 149 -23.42 -3.48 -39.54
N ALA A 150 -22.41 -3.22 -40.39
CA ALA A 150 -21.09 -2.82 -40.00
C ALA A 150 -21.08 -1.48 -39.20
N GLN A 151 -21.84 -0.49 -39.68
CA GLN A 151 -22.00 0.78 -38.99
C GLN A 151 -22.63 0.60 -37.60
N ARG A 152 -23.63 -0.30 -37.49
CA ARG A 152 -24.29 -0.60 -36.22
C ARG A 152 -23.37 -1.32 -35.25
N ILE A 153 -22.61 -2.33 -35.72
CA ILE A 153 -21.65 -3.07 -34.88
C ILE A 153 -20.53 -2.14 -34.41
N ALA A 154 -20.01 -1.32 -35.31
CA ALA A 154 -18.94 -0.36 -35.00
C ALA A 154 -19.47 0.87 -34.26
N ARG A 155 -20.78 1.03 -34.06
CA ARG A 155 -21.42 2.24 -33.49
C ARG A 155 -20.93 3.52 -34.19
N VAL A 156 -20.86 3.48 -35.52
CA VAL A 156 -20.43 4.60 -36.37
C VAL A 156 -21.57 5.02 -37.28
N GLY A 157 -22.04 6.22 -37.09
CA GLY A 157 -23.01 6.84 -38.00
C GLY A 157 -22.31 7.68 -39.07
N SER A 158 -22.85 7.72 -40.29
CA SER A 158 -22.39 8.62 -41.33
C SER A 158 -23.34 9.80 -41.47
N TYR A 159 -22.77 10.96 -41.80
CA TYR A 159 -23.55 12.18 -42.08
C TYR A 159 -22.98 12.93 -43.27
N GLU A 160 -23.88 13.67 -43.93
CA GLU A 160 -23.57 14.62 -44.99
C GLU A 160 -24.30 15.91 -44.67
N TRP A 161 -23.57 17.00 -44.52
CA TRP A 161 -24.11 18.35 -44.31
C TRP A 161 -24.05 19.14 -45.61
N GLU A 162 -25.18 19.57 -46.06
CA GLU A 162 -25.32 20.45 -47.21
C GLU A 162 -25.36 21.91 -46.73
N ARG A 163 -24.39 22.70 -47.19
CA ARG A 163 -24.19 24.06 -46.73
C ARG A 163 -25.32 25.00 -47.16
N THR A 164 -25.82 24.84 -48.38
CA THR A 164 -26.77 25.77 -48.98
C THR A 164 -28.11 25.81 -48.26
N HIS A 165 -28.57 24.66 -47.80
CA HIS A 165 -29.88 24.50 -47.15
C HIS A 165 -29.80 24.20 -45.66
N ASP A 166 -28.61 24.22 -45.10
CA ASP A 166 -28.31 23.77 -43.69
C ASP A 166 -29.00 22.44 -43.36
N ARG A 167 -28.91 21.50 -44.30
CA ARG A 167 -29.52 20.18 -44.17
C ARG A 167 -28.49 19.13 -43.85
N ILE A 168 -28.73 18.34 -42.83
CA ILE A 168 -27.91 17.19 -42.49
C ILE A 168 -28.67 15.92 -42.84
N VAL A 169 -28.11 15.16 -43.80
CA VAL A 169 -28.58 13.82 -44.14
C VAL A 169 -27.65 12.84 -43.38
N CYS A 170 -28.23 11.88 -42.69
CA CYS A 170 -27.41 10.96 -41.89
C CYS A 170 -28.04 9.56 -41.85
N SER A 171 -27.20 8.58 -41.53
CA SER A 171 -27.61 7.21 -41.28
C SER A 171 -28.49 7.10 -40.02
N GLU A 172 -29.27 6.03 -39.95
CA GLU A 172 -30.11 5.73 -38.78
C GLU A 172 -29.31 5.65 -37.48
N GLU A 173 -28.06 5.20 -37.57
CA GLU A 173 -27.16 5.10 -36.44
C GLU A 173 -26.81 6.46 -35.80
N VAL A 174 -26.78 7.55 -36.60
CA VAL A 174 -26.58 8.90 -36.04
C VAL A 174 -27.73 9.29 -35.10
N PHE A 175 -28.98 9.00 -35.47
CA PHE A 175 -30.13 9.29 -34.60
C PHE A 175 -30.07 8.49 -33.29
N ARG A 176 -29.59 7.22 -33.36
CA ARG A 176 -29.40 6.39 -32.18
C ARG A 176 -28.30 6.94 -31.28
N LEU A 177 -27.16 7.34 -31.85
CA LEU A 177 -26.06 7.94 -31.12
C LEU A 177 -26.46 9.26 -30.46
N LEU A 178 -27.24 10.08 -31.13
CA LEU A 178 -27.78 11.34 -30.62
C LEU A 178 -28.95 11.14 -29.64
N ARG A 179 -29.50 9.91 -29.56
CA ARG A 179 -30.67 9.54 -28.74
C ARG A 179 -31.93 10.38 -29.06
N VAL A 180 -32.15 10.67 -30.34
CA VAL A 180 -33.32 11.42 -30.82
C VAL A 180 -34.13 10.58 -31.80
N ASP A 181 -35.43 10.77 -31.81
CA ASP A 181 -36.31 10.08 -32.77
C ASP A 181 -36.23 10.75 -34.14
N ARG A 182 -35.98 9.93 -35.19
CA ARG A 182 -35.88 10.39 -36.57
C ARG A 182 -37.14 11.02 -37.07
N SER A 183 -38.31 10.58 -36.58
CA SER A 183 -39.60 11.07 -37.02
C SER A 183 -39.95 12.46 -36.50
N GLU A 184 -39.41 12.80 -35.33
CA GLU A 184 -39.70 14.04 -34.61
C GLU A 184 -38.57 15.07 -34.70
N PHE A 185 -37.34 14.63 -35.02
CA PHE A 185 -36.15 15.46 -34.93
C PHE A 185 -35.53 15.75 -36.29
N ARG A 186 -35.56 17.01 -36.71
CA ARG A 186 -34.87 17.48 -37.93
C ARG A 186 -33.46 17.92 -37.57
N LEU A 187 -32.45 17.20 -38.07
CA LEU A 187 -31.05 17.51 -37.84
C LEU A 187 -30.60 18.69 -38.71
N THR A 188 -30.15 19.74 -38.04
CA THR A 188 -29.53 20.95 -38.61
C THR A 188 -28.33 21.32 -37.78
N THR A 189 -27.47 22.22 -38.28
CA THR A 189 -26.35 22.74 -37.47
C THR A 189 -26.82 23.33 -36.14
N ARG A 190 -27.96 24.02 -36.14
CA ARG A 190 -28.54 24.63 -34.94
C ARG A 190 -29.00 23.59 -33.92
N THR A 191 -29.80 22.60 -34.34
CA THR A 191 -30.33 21.59 -33.44
C THR A 191 -29.24 20.69 -32.90
N LEU A 192 -28.16 20.44 -33.66
CA LEU A 192 -26.99 19.71 -33.19
C LEU A 192 -26.25 20.47 -32.10
N LEU A 193 -26.09 21.80 -32.23
CA LEU A 193 -25.48 22.65 -31.21
C LEU A 193 -26.28 22.69 -29.90
N GLU A 194 -27.61 22.56 -29.97
CA GLU A 194 -28.48 22.52 -28.77
C GLU A 194 -28.26 21.25 -27.95
N LEU A 195 -27.96 20.12 -28.60
CA LEU A 195 -27.64 18.84 -27.97
C LEU A 195 -26.25 18.81 -27.34
N MET A 196 -25.33 19.66 -27.81
CA MET A 196 -23.95 19.70 -27.33
C MET A 196 -23.79 20.37 -25.97
N HIS A 197 -22.77 19.92 -25.22
CA HIS A 197 -22.34 20.61 -24.02
C HIS A 197 -21.88 22.05 -24.36
N GLU A 198 -22.12 23.00 -23.47
CA GLU A 198 -21.85 24.42 -23.72
C GLU A 198 -20.41 24.72 -24.09
N ASP A 199 -19.45 24.08 -23.37
CA ASP A 199 -18.04 24.27 -23.59
C ASP A 199 -17.60 23.86 -25.01
N ASP A 200 -18.23 22.82 -25.56
CA ASP A 200 -17.81 22.21 -26.82
C ASP A 200 -18.39 22.92 -28.05
N ARG A 201 -19.45 23.73 -27.88
CA ARG A 201 -20.11 24.48 -28.97
C ARG A 201 -19.16 25.42 -29.70
N ARG A 202 -18.25 26.09 -28.98
CA ARG A 202 -17.26 26.98 -29.59
C ARG A 202 -16.20 26.21 -30.39
N ALA A 203 -15.78 25.06 -29.89
CA ALA A 203 -14.84 24.19 -30.56
C ALA A 203 -15.41 23.62 -31.85
N TYR A 204 -16.68 23.17 -31.83
CA TYR A 204 -17.39 22.66 -33.00
C TYR A 204 -17.53 23.73 -34.07
N LYS A 205 -17.97 24.95 -33.74
CA LYS A 205 -18.07 26.06 -34.70
C LYS A 205 -16.76 26.36 -35.40
N ARG A 206 -15.65 26.41 -34.65
CA ARG A 206 -14.32 26.64 -35.23
C ARG A 206 -13.93 25.49 -36.16
N TRP A 207 -14.18 24.25 -35.73
CA TRP A 207 -13.86 23.04 -36.48
C TRP A 207 -14.60 23.00 -37.84
N ILE A 208 -15.91 23.26 -37.87
CA ILE A 208 -16.67 23.34 -39.11
C ILE A 208 -16.16 24.43 -40.05
N VAL A 209 -15.85 25.62 -39.55
CA VAL A 209 -15.25 26.70 -40.34
C VAL A 209 -13.93 26.28 -40.95
N ALA A 210 -13.05 25.65 -40.17
CA ALA A 210 -11.77 25.16 -40.67
C ALA A 210 -11.90 24.07 -41.73
N LEU A 211 -12.88 23.15 -41.58
CA LEU A 211 -13.20 22.15 -42.60
C LEU A 211 -13.69 22.79 -43.91
N VAL A 212 -14.58 23.75 -43.83
CA VAL A 212 -15.09 24.47 -45.01
C VAL A 212 -14.00 25.22 -45.73
N GLN A 213 -13.02 25.77 -44.99
CA GLN A 213 -11.84 26.44 -45.53
C GLN A 213 -10.75 25.45 -46.05
N GLY A 214 -10.92 24.16 -45.79
CA GLY A 214 -9.96 23.13 -46.23
C GLY A 214 -8.66 23.07 -45.43
N VAL A 215 -8.64 23.69 -44.25
CA VAL A 215 -7.43 23.82 -43.39
C VAL A 215 -7.27 22.64 -42.46
N GLN A 216 -8.37 21.95 -42.06
CA GLN A 216 -8.31 20.92 -41.01
C GLN A 216 -8.95 19.60 -41.48
N ARG A 217 -8.22 18.48 -41.26
CA ARG A 217 -8.67 17.11 -41.52
C ARG A 217 -8.77 16.24 -40.26
N HIS A 218 -8.59 16.81 -39.07
CA HIS A 218 -8.60 16.04 -37.83
C HIS A 218 -9.98 15.95 -37.23
N GLY A 219 -10.23 14.85 -36.50
CA GLY A 219 -11.46 14.64 -35.75
C GLY A 219 -11.66 15.64 -34.62
N LEU A 220 -12.86 15.70 -34.10
CA LEU A 220 -13.23 16.50 -32.96
C LEU A 220 -14.00 15.64 -31.96
N ASP A 221 -13.57 15.67 -30.70
CA ASP A 221 -14.28 15.03 -29.60
C ASP A 221 -15.31 16.01 -29.01
N LEU A 222 -16.54 15.56 -28.84
CA LEU A 222 -17.66 16.35 -28.37
C LEU A 222 -18.42 15.63 -27.27
N ARG A 223 -19.00 16.39 -26.37
CA ARG A 223 -19.92 15.89 -25.34
C ARG A 223 -21.34 16.26 -25.68
N LEU A 224 -22.23 15.28 -25.65
CA LEU A 224 -23.68 15.54 -25.72
C LEU A 224 -24.27 15.58 -24.31
N ARG A 225 -25.31 16.37 -24.14
CA ARG A 225 -26.12 16.38 -22.92
C ARG A 225 -27.04 15.17 -22.92
N GLY A 226 -26.78 14.18 -22.07
CA GLY A 226 -27.65 13.03 -21.91
C GLY A 226 -28.86 13.32 -20.99
N SER A 227 -29.94 12.64 -21.20
CA SER A 227 -31.06 12.61 -20.25
C SER A 227 -30.63 11.99 -18.96
N GLY A 228 -30.72 12.71 -17.82
CA GLY A 228 -30.31 12.22 -16.51
C GLY A 228 -28.87 12.56 -16.07
N GLY A 229 -28.20 13.51 -16.77
CA GLY A 229 -26.88 14.03 -16.34
C GLY A 229 -25.66 13.24 -16.85
N ALA A 230 -25.83 12.08 -17.48
CA ALA A 230 -24.75 11.35 -18.12
C ALA A 230 -24.35 11.99 -19.45
N SER A 231 -23.06 12.31 -19.64
CA SER A 231 -22.54 12.82 -20.93
C SER A 231 -22.23 11.65 -21.86
N ILE A 232 -22.58 11.79 -23.13
CA ILE A 232 -22.13 10.88 -24.19
C ILE A 232 -20.98 11.55 -24.91
N HIS A 233 -19.87 10.83 -25.07
CA HIS A 233 -18.70 11.33 -25.79
C HIS A 233 -18.75 10.84 -27.22
N LEU A 234 -18.74 11.77 -28.18
CA LEU A 234 -18.73 11.48 -29.61
C LEU A 234 -17.41 11.90 -30.24
N HIS A 235 -16.85 11.05 -31.06
CA HIS A 235 -15.75 11.37 -31.95
C HIS A 235 -16.33 11.67 -33.36
N VAL A 236 -16.15 12.90 -33.87
CA VAL A 236 -16.67 13.36 -35.15
C VAL A 236 -15.52 13.57 -36.12
N LEU A 237 -15.61 12.91 -37.27
CA LEU A 237 -14.71 13.12 -38.39
C LEU A 237 -15.48 13.81 -39.51
N GLY A 238 -14.82 14.68 -40.28
CA GLY A 238 -15.42 15.34 -41.42
C GLY A 238 -14.40 15.67 -42.50
N GLU A 239 -14.89 15.64 -43.74
CA GLU A 239 -14.19 16.02 -44.94
C GLU A 239 -15.04 16.95 -45.80
N ALA A 240 -14.43 18.00 -46.36
CA ALA A 240 -15.16 18.95 -47.16
C ALA A 240 -15.55 18.34 -48.53
N LEU A 241 -16.82 18.41 -48.87
CA LEU A 241 -17.35 18.11 -50.20
C LEU A 241 -17.16 19.35 -51.08
N ARG A 242 -16.64 19.15 -52.32
CA ARG A 242 -16.36 20.23 -53.26
C ARG A 242 -17.04 19.93 -54.59
N ASP A 243 -17.51 20.99 -55.24
CA ASP A 243 -17.99 20.94 -56.61
C ASP A 243 -16.83 20.88 -57.62
N ASP A 244 -17.15 20.70 -58.91
CA ASP A 244 -16.16 20.67 -60.01
C ASP A 244 -15.37 21.97 -60.13
N GLY A 245 -15.86 23.06 -59.55
CA GLY A 245 -15.19 24.38 -59.47
C GLY A 245 -14.34 24.56 -58.21
N GLY A 246 -14.17 23.50 -57.35
CA GLY A 246 -13.40 23.53 -56.14
C GLY A 246 -14.04 24.26 -54.95
N ARG A 247 -15.30 24.68 -55.04
CA ARG A 247 -16.04 25.37 -53.97
C ARG A 247 -16.63 24.33 -53.01
N THR A 248 -16.49 24.57 -51.72
CA THR A 248 -17.04 23.68 -50.71
C THR A 248 -18.55 23.75 -50.65
N THR A 249 -19.26 22.70 -51.03
CA THR A 249 -20.69 22.54 -51.02
C THR A 249 -21.24 21.99 -49.71
N GLY A 250 -20.44 21.24 -48.99
CA GLY A 250 -20.84 20.61 -47.74
C GLY A 250 -19.68 19.93 -47.02
N VAL A 251 -20.04 19.08 -46.07
CA VAL A 251 -19.10 18.21 -45.30
C VAL A 251 -19.72 16.81 -45.23
N ILE A 252 -18.95 15.80 -45.58
CA ILE A 252 -19.28 14.41 -45.30
C ILE A 252 -18.41 13.89 -44.15
N GLY A 253 -18.96 13.03 -43.32
CA GLY A 253 -18.18 12.50 -42.20
C GLY A 253 -18.82 11.37 -41.44
N THR A 254 -18.20 11.02 -40.34
CA THR A 254 -18.68 9.99 -39.44
C THR A 254 -18.75 10.50 -37.99
N ILE A 255 -19.69 9.94 -37.26
CA ILE A 255 -19.83 10.15 -35.81
C ILE A 255 -19.73 8.79 -35.14
N GLN A 256 -18.87 8.66 -34.17
CA GLN A 256 -18.65 7.44 -33.41
C GLN A 256 -18.90 7.69 -31.92
N ASP A 257 -19.54 6.73 -31.25
CA ASP A 257 -19.58 6.71 -29.78
C ASP A 257 -18.18 6.39 -29.21
N ALA A 258 -17.58 7.37 -28.59
CA ALA A 258 -16.27 7.27 -27.95
C ALA A 258 -16.38 7.18 -26.42
N THR A 259 -17.58 7.01 -25.86
CA THR A 259 -17.82 7.07 -24.42
C THR A 259 -17.00 6.01 -23.67
N GLU A 260 -17.09 4.75 -24.10
CA GLU A 260 -16.32 3.66 -23.47
C GLU A 260 -14.81 3.92 -23.57
N ARG A 261 -14.34 4.35 -24.75
CA ARG A 261 -12.93 4.68 -24.97
C ARG A 261 -12.44 5.82 -24.09
N THR A 262 -13.25 6.89 -24.01
CA THR A 262 -12.91 8.07 -23.19
C THR A 262 -12.89 7.73 -21.71
N HIS A 263 -13.88 6.96 -21.23
CA HIS A 263 -13.91 6.48 -19.84
C HIS A 263 -12.71 5.57 -19.54
N ALA A 264 -12.37 4.65 -20.46
CA ALA A 264 -11.21 3.79 -20.29
C ALA A 264 -9.90 4.60 -20.22
N ILE A 265 -9.72 5.59 -21.08
CA ILE A 265 -8.55 6.48 -21.06
C ILE A 265 -8.52 7.28 -19.74
N GLN A 266 -9.67 7.83 -19.31
CA GLN A 266 -9.74 8.55 -18.04
C GLN A 266 -9.47 7.64 -16.85
N GLN A 267 -9.96 6.40 -16.89
CA GLN A 267 -9.68 5.41 -15.84
C GLN A 267 -8.20 5.00 -15.82
N ILE A 268 -7.61 4.76 -16.99
CA ILE A 268 -6.17 4.48 -17.10
C ILE A 268 -5.36 5.66 -16.56
N HIS A 269 -5.71 6.88 -16.93
CA HIS A 269 -5.06 8.08 -16.42
C HIS A 269 -5.21 8.20 -14.90
N ARG A 270 -6.42 7.92 -14.38
CA ARG A 270 -6.67 7.95 -12.94
C ARG A 270 -5.83 6.89 -12.21
N LEU A 271 -5.78 5.67 -12.73
CA LEU A 271 -4.95 4.59 -12.16
C LEU A 271 -3.45 4.88 -12.25
N ALA A 272 -3.00 5.50 -13.34
CA ALA A 272 -1.59 5.82 -13.54
C ALA A 272 -1.08 6.94 -12.61
N TYR A 273 -1.95 7.89 -12.23
CA TYR A 273 -1.55 9.12 -11.54
C TYR A 273 -2.17 9.36 -10.17
N TYR A 274 -3.18 8.58 -9.77
CA TYR A 274 -3.86 8.75 -8.49
C TYR A 274 -3.95 7.43 -7.72
N ASP A 275 -3.85 7.51 -6.41
CA ASP A 275 -4.09 6.40 -5.50
C ASP A 275 -5.59 6.05 -5.45
N VAL A 276 -5.90 4.78 -5.65
CA VAL A 276 -7.30 4.31 -5.77
C VAL A 276 -8.07 4.45 -4.45
N LEU A 277 -7.38 4.32 -3.33
CA LEU A 277 -8.01 4.33 -2.01
C LEU A 277 -8.33 5.76 -1.55
N THR A 278 -7.36 6.66 -1.65
CA THR A 278 -7.42 8.01 -1.08
C THR A 278 -7.75 9.10 -2.09
N GLU A 279 -7.71 8.77 -3.38
CA GLU A 279 -7.86 9.70 -4.51
C GLU A 279 -6.81 10.83 -4.56
N LEU A 280 -5.78 10.74 -3.75
CA LEU A 280 -4.63 11.63 -3.81
C LEU A 280 -3.75 11.30 -5.02
N PRO A 281 -2.92 12.24 -5.50
CA PRO A 281 -1.82 11.91 -6.39
C PRO A 281 -1.02 10.73 -5.86
N ASN A 282 -0.67 9.80 -6.75
CA ASN A 282 0.22 8.70 -6.42
C ASN A 282 1.70 9.12 -6.58
N ARG A 283 2.61 8.20 -6.28
CA ARG A 283 4.05 8.39 -6.41
C ARG A 283 4.47 8.95 -7.77
N SER A 284 3.93 8.39 -8.87
CA SER A 284 4.31 8.81 -10.24
C SER A 284 3.93 10.26 -10.51
N ARG A 285 2.71 10.66 -10.18
CA ARG A 285 2.25 12.04 -10.36
C ARG A 285 3.01 13.02 -9.47
N PHE A 286 3.33 12.61 -8.26
CA PHE A 286 4.08 13.44 -7.34
C PHE A 286 5.52 13.68 -7.81
N HIS A 287 6.20 12.66 -8.34
CA HIS A 287 7.54 12.80 -8.91
C HIS A 287 7.58 13.79 -10.07
N GLU A 288 6.61 13.74 -10.99
CA GLU A 288 6.48 14.74 -12.06
C GLU A 288 6.33 16.15 -11.49
N LYS A 289 5.42 16.31 -10.51
CA LYS A 289 5.16 17.61 -9.88
C LYS A 289 6.37 18.16 -9.13
N LEU A 290 7.08 17.31 -8.40
CA LEU A 290 8.29 17.69 -7.67
C LEU A 290 9.41 18.09 -8.64
N ALA A 291 9.56 17.38 -9.77
CA ALA A 291 10.52 17.72 -10.81
C ALA A 291 10.22 19.10 -11.43
N GLU A 292 8.95 19.39 -11.77
CA GLU A 292 8.50 20.69 -12.25
C GLU A 292 8.75 21.80 -11.22
N THR A 293 8.47 21.52 -9.94
CA THR A 293 8.69 22.49 -8.85
C THR A 293 10.16 22.77 -8.66
N LEU A 294 11.01 21.74 -8.72
CA LEU A 294 12.46 21.86 -8.61
C LEU A 294 13.05 22.73 -9.74
N GLU A 295 12.62 22.48 -10.98
CA GLU A 295 13.04 23.27 -12.14
C GLU A 295 12.62 24.74 -12.02
N ASN A 296 11.37 24.98 -11.60
CA ASN A 296 10.85 26.31 -11.35
C ASN A 296 11.58 27.03 -10.21
N ALA A 297 11.86 26.30 -9.13
CA ALA A 297 12.60 26.84 -7.97
C ALA A 297 14.02 27.25 -8.36
N ARG A 298 14.73 26.43 -9.13
CA ARG A 298 16.07 26.77 -9.68
C ARG A 298 16.03 27.99 -10.55
N ARG A 299 15.05 28.08 -11.46
CA ARG A 299 14.92 29.22 -12.40
C ARG A 299 14.57 30.53 -11.71
N LEU A 300 13.75 30.49 -10.66
CA LEU A 300 13.21 31.66 -9.99
C LEU A 300 13.91 32.00 -8.67
N GLY A 301 14.92 31.24 -8.26
CA GLY A 301 15.59 31.37 -6.97
C GLY A 301 14.66 31.20 -5.77
N LYS A 302 13.62 30.33 -5.89
CA LYS A 302 12.63 30.10 -4.84
C LYS A 302 12.98 28.86 -4.03
N SER A 303 12.65 28.91 -2.75
CA SER A 303 12.73 27.76 -1.86
C SER A 303 11.35 27.09 -1.66
N PHE A 304 11.37 25.81 -1.36
CA PHE A 304 10.21 25.02 -0.99
C PHE A 304 10.60 23.99 0.08
N ALA A 305 9.62 23.45 0.80
CA ALA A 305 9.83 22.35 1.71
C ALA A 305 9.12 21.09 1.24
N LEU A 306 9.73 19.94 1.51
CA LEU A 306 9.13 18.62 1.34
C LEU A 306 8.98 18.00 2.73
N MET A 307 7.78 17.47 3.02
CA MET A 307 7.51 16.68 4.20
C MET A 307 7.25 15.24 3.81
N PHE A 308 7.93 14.30 4.43
CA PHE A 308 7.64 12.88 4.35
C PHE A 308 6.98 12.45 5.65
N LEU A 309 5.79 11.87 5.57
CA LEU A 309 4.97 11.50 6.72
C LEU A 309 4.72 9.99 6.72
N ASP A 310 4.73 9.42 7.92
CA ASP A 310 4.35 8.03 8.16
C ASP A 310 3.39 7.99 9.37
N LEU A 311 2.34 7.18 9.28
CA LEU A 311 1.38 7.02 10.37
C LEU A 311 1.91 6.05 11.41
N ASP A 312 2.12 6.55 12.61
CA ASP A 312 2.67 5.76 13.70
C ASP A 312 1.77 4.55 14.05
N GLN A 313 2.38 3.37 14.13
CA GLN A 313 1.72 2.12 14.51
C GLN A 313 0.51 1.70 13.63
N PHE A 314 0.42 2.15 12.38
CA PHE A 314 -0.67 1.82 11.46
C PHE A 314 -0.85 0.32 11.27
N LYS A 315 0.26 -0.45 11.21
CA LYS A 315 0.22 -1.91 11.14
C LYS A 315 -0.56 -2.52 12.31
N ARG A 316 -0.36 -2.02 13.54
CA ARG A 316 -1.08 -2.49 14.73
C ARG A 316 -2.59 -2.23 14.62
N ILE A 317 -2.98 -1.09 14.07
CA ILE A 317 -4.40 -0.78 13.82
C ILE A 317 -5.00 -1.80 12.85
N ASN A 318 -4.29 -2.12 11.75
CA ASN A 318 -4.70 -3.15 10.81
C ASN A 318 -4.82 -4.54 11.46
N ASP A 319 -3.82 -4.93 12.25
CA ASP A 319 -3.77 -6.23 12.91
C ASP A 319 -4.87 -6.38 13.97
N THR A 320 -5.28 -5.27 14.62
CA THR A 320 -6.28 -5.28 15.70
C THR A 320 -7.71 -5.09 15.19
N LEU A 321 -7.94 -4.17 14.25
CA LEU A 321 -9.27 -3.74 13.80
C LEU A 321 -9.60 -4.19 12.37
N GLY A 322 -8.63 -4.78 11.69
CA GLY A 322 -8.76 -5.26 10.32
C GLY A 322 -8.46 -4.22 9.25
N HIS A 323 -8.07 -4.68 8.06
CA HIS A 323 -7.67 -3.83 6.93
C HIS A 323 -8.76 -2.88 6.44
N ALA A 324 -10.04 -3.23 6.57
CA ALA A 324 -11.15 -2.35 6.18
C ALA A 324 -11.18 -1.06 7.00
N VAL A 325 -10.93 -1.16 8.31
CA VAL A 325 -10.82 0.01 9.21
C VAL A 325 -9.57 0.83 8.89
N GLY A 326 -8.46 0.16 8.58
CA GLY A 326 -7.24 0.83 8.13
C GLY A 326 -7.43 1.61 6.82
N ASP A 327 -8.17 1.07 5.87
CA ASP A 327 -8.51 1.74 4.62
C ASP A 327 -9.37 2.99 4.85
N ASP A 328 -10.36 2.92 5.74
CA ASP A 328 -11.19 4.07 6.11
C ASP A 328 -10.36 5.14 6.86
N LEU A 329 -9.46 4.71 7.74
CA LEU A 329 -8.51 5.60 8.42
C LEU A 329 -7.65 6.36 7.41
N LEU A 330 -7.07 5.67 6.42
CA LEU A 330 -6.25 6.30 5.36
C LEU A 330 -7.04 7.32 4.54
N ARG A 331 -8.31 7.05 4.24
CA ARG A 331 -9.21 8.02 3.55
C ARG A 331 -9.42 9.29 4.39
N ILE A 332 -9.67 9.12 5.70
CA ILE A 332 -9.88 10.24 6.61
C ILE A 332 -8.61 11.05 6.79
N VAL A 333 -7.46 10.40 6.96
CA VAL A 333 -6.14 11.03 7.03
C VAL A 333 -5.88 11.87 5.77
N ALA A 334 -6.08 11.31 4.58
CA ALA A 334 -5.92 12.01 3.31
C ALA A 334 -6.80 13.27 3.22
N GLN A 335 -8.04 13.18 3.70
CA GLN A 335 -8.96 14.32 3.76
C GLN A 335 -8.50 15.38 4.76
N ARG A 336 -8.02 14.98 5.95
CA ARG A 336 -7.51 15.91 6.97
C ARG A 336 -6.28 16.65 6.47
N LEU A 337 -5.30 15.92 5.91
CA LEU A 337 -4.10 16.51 5.31
C LEU A 337 -4.46 17.54 4.23
N THR A 338 -5.34 17.17 3.31
CA THR A 338 -5.78 18.07 2.24
C THR A 338 -6.49 19.32 2.79
N ARG A 339 -7.25 19.20 3.87
CA ARG A 339 -7.99 20.33 4.48
C ARG A 339 -7.05 21.29 5.18
N VAL A 340 -6.14 20.77 6.01
CA VAL A 340 -5.22 21.57 6.84
C VAL A 340 -4.25 22.38 5.97
N LEU A 341 -3.81 21.80 4.85
CA LEU A 341 -2.86 22.44 3.95
C LEU A 341 -3.51 23.47 2.99
N ARG A 342 -4.85 23.43 2.80
CA ARG A 342 -5.58 24.43 2.01
C ARG A 342 -5.87 25.74 2.75
N SER A 343 -5.84 25.74 4.07
CA SER A 343 -6.25 26.92 4.87
C SER A 343 -5.27 28.09 4.83
N ASP A 344 -4.04 27.90 4.36
CA ASP A 344 -2.99 28.94 4.35
C ASP A 344 -2.78 29.66 3.00
N ASP A 345 -3.43 29.24 1.93
CA ASP A 345 -3.37 29.95 0.63
C ASP A 345 -4.17 31.28 0.61
N ALA A 346 -4.55 31.82 1.77
CA ALA A 346 -5.14 33.16 1.91
C ALA A 346 -4.17 34.31 1.52
N SER A 347 -2.90 34.03 1.24
CA SER A 347 -1.94 35.00 0.70
C SER A 347 -1.85 34.93 -0.82
N GLY A 348 -2.93 35.32 -1.52
CA GLY A 348 -2.87 36.10 -2.75
C GLY A 348 -2.39 35.47 -4.06
N ALA A 349 -1.92 34.26 -4.12
CA ALA A 349 -1.56 33.58 -5.37
C ALA A 349 -2.63 32.58 -5.77
N ARG A 350 -3.62 33.02 -6.56
CA ARG A 350 -4.54 32.14 -7.30
C ARG A 350 -3.77 31.28 -8.30
N GLY A 351 -3.08 30.26 -7.81
CA GLY A 351 -2.72 29.09 -8.60
C GLY A 351 -4.02 28.39 -8.98
N LYS A 352 -4.10 27.85 -10.20
CA LYS A 352 -5.26 27.12 -10.70
C LYS A 352 -5.76 26.14 -9.63
N ALA A 353 -6.97 26.35 -9.13
CA ALA A 353 -7.65 25.47 -8.21
C ALA A 353 -7.67 24.05 -8.79
N GLY A 354 -6.84 23.14 -8.27
CA GLY A 354 -6.85 21.74 -8.77
C GLY A 354 -5.66 20.87 -8.44
N GLU A 355 -4.46 21.41 -8.26
CA GLU A 355 -3.31 20.54 -8.00
C GLU A 355 -3.05 20.40 -6.50
N ARG A 356 -3.24 19.19 -6.01
CA ARG A 356 -3.04 18.82 -4.61
C ARG A 356 -1.54 18.62 -4.36
N ASP A 357 -1.02 19.31 -3.37
CA ASP A 357 0.38 19.19 -2.95
C ASP A 357 0.61 18.04 -1.95
N VAL A 358 -0.40 17.20 -1.80
CA VAL A 358 -0.38 15.99 -0.95
C VAL A 358 -0.41 14.77 -1.85
N CYS A 359 0.45 13.80 -1.56
CA CYS A 359 0.57 12.53 -2.26
C CYS A 359 0.53 11.38 -1.25
N ARG A 360 0.01 10.22 -1.65
CA ARG A 360 0.23 8.97 -0.95
C ARG A 360 1.30 8.18 -1.69
N GLN A 361 2.42 7.89 -0.98
CA GLN A 361 3.54 7.15 -1.54
C GLN A 361 3.22 5.65 -1.66
N GLY A 362 2.53 5.11 -0.67
CA GLY A 362 2.10 3.72 -0.54
C GLY A 362 1.92 3.37 0.94
N GLY A 363 1.18 2.31 1.25
CA GLY A 363 0.94 1.93 2.66
C GLY A 363 0.38 3.07 3.49
N ASP A 364 1.08 3.45 4.54
CA ASP A 364 0.80 4.52 5.50
C ASP A 364 1.63 5.80 5.27
N GLU A 365 2.38 5.87 4.15
CA GLU A 365 3.27 6.97 3.83
C GLU A 365 2.59 8.04 2.97
N PHE A 366 2.75 9.29 3.38
CA PHE A 366 2.29 10.47 2.66
C PHE A 366 3.43 11.45 2.43
N ILE A 367 3.37 12.18 1.34
CA ILE A 367 4.32 13.25 1.04
C ILE A 367 3.55 14.55 0.81
N VAL A 368 4.09 15.64 1.36
CA VAL A 368 3.53 16.98 1.22
C VAL A 368 4.58 17.91 0.65
N LEU A 369 4.19 18.69 -0.36
CA LEU A 369 5.02 19.73 -0.95
C LEU A 369 4.48 21.10 -0.53
N LEU A 370 5.31 21.88 0.12
CA LEU A 370 5.02 23.23 0.58
C LEU A 370 5.76 24.25 -0.29
N HIS A 371 5.02 25.03 -1.07
CA HIS A 371 5.61 26.05 -1.95
C HIS A 371 5.96 27.32 -1.20
N ASN A 372 6.99 28.04 -1.69
CA ASN A 372 7.41 29.36 -1.18
C ASN A 372 7.71 29.39 0.32
N VAL A 373 8.32 28.33 0.85
CA VAL A 373 8.77 28.25 2.24
C VAL A 373 10.17 28.85 2.36
N ALA A 374 10.30 29.90 3.14
CA ALA A 374 11.55 30.64 3.29
C ALA A 374 12.36 30.26 4.54
N SER A 375 11.74 29.59 5.52
CA SER A 375 12.40 29.25 6.80
C SER A 375 11.89 27.92 7.39
N GLU A 376 12.71 27.32 8.25
CA GLU A 376 12.32 26.14 9.05
C GLU A 376 11.07 26.41 9.88
N GLU A 377 10.97 27.60 10.47
CA GLU A 377 9.82 27.97 11.29
C GLU A 377 8.49 27.90 10.53
N GLN A 378 8.48 28.27 9.24
CA GLN A 378 7.27 28.18 8.41
C GLN A 378 6.91 26.70 8.14
N ALA A 379 7.91 25.87 7.80
CA ALA A 379 7.71 24.45 7.59
C ALA A 379 7.28 23.75 8.90
N GLY A 380 7.93 24.08 10.01
CA GLY A 380 7.61 23.56 11.34
C GLY A 380 6.17 23.88 11.79
N ARG A 381 5.70 25.12 11.53
CA ARG A 381 4.29 25.48 11.79
C ARG A 381 3.31 24.65 10.96
N ALA A 382 3.64 24.37 9.71
CA ALA A 382 2.80 23.51 8.87
C ALA A 382 2.81 22.07 9.37
N ALA A 383 3.97 21.54 9.80
CA ALA A 383 4.09 20.22 10.38
C ALA A 383 3.30 20.08 11.69
N ASN A 384 3.41 21.06 12.61
CA ASN A 384 2.63 21.04 13.85
C ASN A 384 1.13 21.00 13.58
N ARG A 385 0.62 21.80 12.63
CA ARG A 385 -0.81 21.76 12.28
C ARG A 385 -1.23 20.39 11.73
N VAL A 386 -0.36 19.73 10.98
CA VAL A 386 -0.62 18.37 10.50
C VAL A 386 -0.71 17.41 11.68
N ILE A 387 0.27 17.45 12.60
CA ILE A 387 0.28 16.62 13.80
C ILE A 387 -0.98 16.86 14.65
N GLU A 388 -1.31 18.10 14.94
CA GLU A 388 -2.51 18.47 15.71
C GLU A 388 -3.82 17.99 15.04
N ALA A 389 -3.89 18.09 13.71
CA ALA A 389 -5.06 17.64 12.97
C ALA A 389 -5.19 16.11 12.94
N LEU A 390 -4.09 15.38 12.90
CA LEU A 390 -4.09 13.92 12.94
C LEU A 390 -4.37 13.40 14.35
N ALA A 391 -3.87 14.08 15.38
CA ALA A 391 -4.13 13.74 16.79
C ALA A 391 -5.60 13.81 17.20
N GLN A 392 -6.45 14.52 16.44
CA GLN A 392 -7.90 14.54 16.70
C GLN A 392 -8.50 13.14 16.52
N PRO A 393 -9.39 12.70 17.40
CA PRO A 393 -10.00 11.38 17.34
C PRO A 393 -10.68 11.13 15.98
N ILE A 394 -10.59 9.90 15.50
CA ILE A 394 -11.20 9.42 14.27
C ILE A 394 -12.23 8.36 14.63
N VAL A 395 -13.49 8.63 14.34
CA VAL A 395 -14.59 7.69 14.60
C VAL A 395 -14.87 6.88 13.35
N ILE A 396 -14.66 5.56 13.43
CA ILE A 396 -14.95 4.60 12.36
C ILE A 396 -15.88 3.52 12.95
N GLY A 397 -17.13 3.54 12.53
CA GLY A 397 -18.14 2.64 13.11
C GLY A 397 -18.28 2.84 14.62
N PRO A 398 -18.11 1.79 15.45
CA PRO A 398 -18.19 1.89 16.91
C PRO A 398 -16.85 2.31 17.55
N SER A 399 -15.75 2.38 16.80
CA SER A 399 -14.41 2.58 17.34
C SER A 399 -13.97 4.03 17.21
N GLU A 400 -13.43 4.58 18.28
CA GLU A 400 -12.70 5.84 18.30
C GLU A 400 -11.20 5.53 18.24
N ILE A 401 -10.52 6.02 17.20
CA ILE A 401 -9.12 5.71 16.90
C ILE A 401 -8.30 6.98 17.04
N PHE A 402 -7.20 6.88 17.76
CA PHE A 402 -6.17 7.91 17.84
C PHE A 402 -4.98 7.49 17.00
N VAL A 403 -4.52 8.36 16.12
CA VAL A 403 -3.35 8.14 15.27
C VAL A 403 -2.44 9.34 15.33
N SER A 404 -1.15 9.09 15.40
CA SER A 404 -0.11 10.12 15.27
C SER A 404 0.69 9.91 14.00
N ALA A 405 1.55 10.86 13.68
CA ALA A 405 2.43 10.77 12.54
C ALA A 405 3.84 11.26 12.88
N SER A 406 4.82 10.58 12.29
CA SER A 406 6.21 11.02 12.28
C SER A 406 6.51 11.71 10.96
N ILE A 407 7.11 12.90 11.01
CA ILE A 407 7.30 13.77 9.83
C ILE A 407 8.77 14.13 9.68
N GLY A 408 9.35 13.82 8.50
CA GLY A 408 10.66 14.32 8.10
C GLY A 408 10.53 15.51 7.18
N ILE A 409 11.30 16.57 7.41
CA ILE A 409 11.23 17.82 6.68
C ILE A 409 12.58 18.13 6.04
N VAL A 410 12.57 18.49 4.74
CA VAL A 410 13.72 18.97 4.01
C VAL A 410 13.38 20.30 3.33
N LEU A 411 14.37 21.16 3.21
CA LEU A 411 14.28 22.48 2.56
C LEU A 411 15.17 22.52 1.31
N HIS A 412 14.57 22.81 0.17
CA HIS A 412 15.33 23.09 -1.05
C HIS A 412 15.77 24.57 -1.07
N PRO A 413 17.04 24.88 -1.44
CA PRO A 413 18.10 23.97 -1.92
C PRO A 413 19.01 23.39 -0.82
N ARG A 414 18.86 23.82 0.46
CA ARG A 414 19.77 23.50 1.56
C ARG A 414 20.00 22.00 1.76
N ASP A 415 18.92 21.24 1.77
CA ASP A 415 18.93 19.82 2.14
C ASP A 415 18.95 18.88 0.91
N GLY A 416 19.10 19.45 -0.29
CA GLY A 416 19.21 18.69 -1.53
C GLY A 416 18.86 19.49 -2.77
N GLU A 417 19.58 19.21 -3.86
CA GLU A 417 19.37 19.85 -5.16
C GLU A 417 18.72 18.90 -6.21
N SER A 418 18.60 17.63 -5.90
CA SER A 418 17.96 16.63 -6.76
C SER A 418 16.73 16.05 -6.11
N LEU A 419 15.81 15.54 -6.93
CA LEU A 419 14.59 14.87 -6.48
C LEU A 419 14.91 13.70 -5.53
N ASP A 420 15.86 12.85 -5.93
CA ASP A 420 16.23 11.66 -5.14
C ASP A 420 16.89 12.06 -3.81
N ALA A 421 17.72 13.11 -3.80
CA ALA A 421 18.34 13.60 -2.59
C ALA A 421 17.30 14.13 -1.60
N LEU A 422 16.34 14.95 -2.07
CA LEU A 422 15.29 15.50 -1.22
C LEU A 422 14.39 14.41 -0.64
N LEU A 423 13.95 13.45 -1.45
CA LEU A 423 13.13 12.34 -0.97
C LEU A 423 13.88 11.48 0.05
N LYS A 424 15.12 11.10 -0.27
CA LYS A 424 15.95 10.30 0.63
C LYS A 424 16.23 11.01 1.96
N ASN A 425 16.53 12.31 1.92
CA ASN A 425 16.85 13.08 3.11
C ASN A 425 15.59 13.34 3.96
N ALA A 426 14.41 13.51 3.33
CA ALA A 426 13.14 13.60 4.04
C ALA A 426 12.77 12.28 4.76
N ASP A 427 13.01 11.16 4.11
CA ASP A 427 12.81 9.82 4.70
C ASP A 427 13.73 9.60 5.92
N VAL A 428 15.03 9.97 5.80
CA VAL A 428 15.98 9.92 6.93
C VAL A 428 15.50 10.78 8.11
N ALA A 429 15.02 11.98 7.85
CA ALA A 429 14.50 12.87 8.90
C ALA A 429 13.21 12.31 9.54
N MET A 430 12.32 11.72 8.75
CA MET A 430 11.11 11.04 9.26
C MET A 430 11.46 9.86 10.16
N TYR A 431 12.44 9.05 9.73
CA TYR A 431 12.92 7.94 10.55
C TYR A 431 13.52 8.42 11.88
N HIS A 432 14.23 9.54 11.87
CA HIS A 432 14.75 10.17 13.09
C HIS A 432 13.62 10.63 14.02
N ALA A 433 12.56 11.24 13.48
CA ALA A 433 11.37 11.60 14.25
C ALA A 433 10.70 10.37 14.91
N LYS A 434 10.65 9.23 14.23
CA LYS A 434 10.18 7.95 14.79
C LYS A 434 11.06 7.49 15.95
N ALA A 435 12.38 7.57 15.78
CA ALA A 435 13.35 7.13 16.78
C ALA A 435 13.33 7.99 18.04
N GLU A 436 13.04 9.27 17.93
CA GLU A 436 12.95 10.21 19.07
C GLU A 436 11.60 10.18 19.81
N GLY A 437 10.74 9.21 19.57
CA GLY A 437 9.51 9.01 20.34
C GLY A 437 8.23 9.25 19.56
N ARG A 438 8.29 9.32 18.21
CA ARG A 438 7.11 9.47 17.33
C ARG A 438 6.29 10.75 17.59
N ASN A 439 5.15 10.91 16.91
CA ASN A 439 4.23 12.05 17.07
C ASN A 439 4.92 13.41 17.03
N ARG A 440 5.89 13.56 16.14
CA ARG A 440 6.71 14.77 15.99
C ARG A 440 7.21 14.95 14.57
N TYR A 441 7.85 16.09 14.34
CA TYR A 441 8.61 16.31 13.12
C TYR A 441 10.10 16.50 13.43
N ALA A 442 10.94 16.19 12.45
CA ALA A 442 12.37 16.49 12.48
C ALA A 442 12.78 17.15 11.16
N PHE A 443 13.66 18.16 11.24
CA PHE A 443 14.36 18.68 10.07
C PHE A 443 15.56 17.80 9.78
N TYR A 444 15.83 17.61 8.49
CA TYR A 444 17.02 16.89 8.07
C TYR A 444 18.30 17.62 8.50
N HIS A 445 19.25 16.87 9.03
CA HIS A 445 20.63 17.28 9.25
C HIS A 445 21.56 16.16 8.77
N ASP A 446 22.73 16.49 8.26
CA ASP A 446 23.69 15.50 7.73
C ASP A 446 24.10 14.44 8.75
N SER A 447 24.13 14.79 10.05
CA SER A 447 24.39 13.85 11.15
C SER A 447 23.37 12.70 11.24
N MET A 448 22.11 12.94 10.85
CA MET A 448 21.05 11.92 10.89
C MET A 448 21.32 10.75 9.94
N ARG A 449 21.96 11.01 8.80
CA ARG A 449 22.31 9.96 7.85
C ARG A 449 23.33 8.99 8.44
N GLN A 450 24.29 9.50 9.20
CA GLN A 450 25.26 8.66 9.91
C GLN A 450 24.58 7.87 11.02
N ALA A 451 23.70 8.52 11.80
CA ALA A 451 22.95 7.87 12.86
C ALA A 451 22.06 6.73 12.31
N THR A 452 21.35 6.96 11.19
CA THR A 452 20.53 5.92 10.55
C THR A 452 21.36 4.74 10.05
N ALA A 453 22.53 5.02 9.42
CA ALA A 453 23.43 3.96 8.98
C ALA A 453 24.03 3.18 10.16
N GLN A 454 24.41 3.85 11.25
CA GLN A 454 24.86 3.21 12.48
C GLN A 454 23.77 2.34 13.11
N ARG A 455 22.51 2.80 13.12
CA ARG A 455 21.37 2.05 13.67
C ARG A 455 21.08 0.76 12.89
N LEU A 456 21.14 0.82 11.56
CA LEU A 456 21.00 -0.38 10.71
C LEU A 456 22.16 -1.37 10.92
N SER A 457 23.38 -0.86 11.09
CA SER A 457 24.51 -1.70 11.44
C SER A 457 24.29 -2.35 12.81
N LEU A 458 23.83 -1.57 13.78
CA LEU A 458 23.58 -2.06 15.14
C LEU A 458 22.49 -3.13 15.19
N GLU A 459 21.43 -3.01 14.39
CA GLU A 459 20.39 -4.05 14.24
C GLU A 459 20.99 -5.37 13.73
N HIS A 460 21.84 -5.29 12.70
CA HIS A 460 22.51 -6.47 12.16
C HIS A 460 23.42 -7.12 13.19
N ASP A 461 24.19 -6.29 13.92
CA ASP A 461 25.13 -6.74 14.93
C ASP A 461 24.40 -7.33 16.15
N LEU A 462 23.22 -6.79 16.54
CA LEU A 462 22.37 -7.35 17.59
C LEU A 462 21.90 -8.79 17.31
N ARG A 463 21.51 -9.07 16.06
CA ARG A 463 21.13 -10.45 15.68
C ARG A 463 22.28 -11.43 15.88
N ARG A 464 23.49 -10.99 15.57
CA ARG A 464 24.70 -11.80 15.79
C ARG A 464 25.06 -11.88 17.26
N ALA A 465 24.86 -10.82 18.03
CA ALA A 465 25.19 -10.75 19.44
C ALA A 465 24.45 -11.80 20.29
N ILE A 466 23.17 -12.04 19.94
CA ILE A 466 22.32 -13.06 20.60
C ILE A 466 22.93 -14.45 20.43
N GLU A 467 23.57 -14.75 19.29
CA GLU A 467 24.16 -16.06 18.98
C GLU A 467 25.62 -16.19 19.43
N SER A 468 26.30 -15.06 19.74
CA SER A 468 27.77 -15.01 19.84
C SER A 468 28.28 -14.62 21.24
N GLU A 469 27.49 -14.82 22.29
CA GLU A 469 27.90 -14.57 23.71
C GLU A 469 28.50 -13.15 23.94
N GLN A 470 27.97 -12.13 23.26
CA GLN A 470 28.46 -10.77 23.38
C GLN A 470 27.77 -9.98 24.51
N PHE A 471 26.74 -10.53 25.11
CA PHE A 471 26.05 -9.91 26.23
C PHE A 471 26.64 -10.35 27.55
N GLU A 472 26.64 -9.43 28.51
CA GLU A 472 26.95 -9.74 29.90
C GLU A 472 25.98 -9.02 30.85
N LEU A 473 25.81 -9.53 32.07
CA LEU A 473 24.98 -8.90 33.09
C LEU A 473 25.84 -8.18 34.11
N HIS A 474 25.48 -6.93 34.37
CA HIS A 474 25.91 -6.20 35.53
C HIS A 474 24.77 -6.16 36.56
N TYR A 475 25.11 -6.15 37.83
CA TYR A 475 24.13 -6.16 38.92
C TYR A 475 24.28 -4.92 39.75
N GLN A 476 23.18 -4.24 40.06
CA GLN A 476 23.19 -3.08 40.94
C GLN A 476 22.39 -3.40 42.21
N PRO A 477 23.02 -3.30 43.41
CA PRO A 477 22.37 -3.66 44.64
C PRO A 477 21.35 -2.58 45.06
N GLN A 478 20.22 -3.04 45.60
CA GLN A 478 19.24 -2.26 46.33
C GLN A 478 19.51 -2.38 47.81
N ILE A 479 19.81 -1.27 48.48
CA ILE A 479 20.28 -1.26 49.85
C ILE A 479 19.23 -0.59 50.73
N ASN A 480 18.84 -1.25 51.82
CA ASN A 480 18.12 -0.61 52.90
C ASN A 480 19.13 0.16 53.77
N VAL A 481 19.16 1.48 53.64
CA VAL A 481 20.17 2.34 54.28
C VAL A 481 20.03 2.40 55.81
N ALA A 482 18.84 2.12 56.37
CA ALA A 482 18.63 2.06 57.79
C ALA A 482 19.24 0.79 58.46
N THR A 483 19.19 -0.35 57.73
CA THR A 483 19.71 -1.63 58.20
C THR A 483 21.05 -1.98 57.59
N GLN A 484 21.50 -1.20 56.61
CA GLN A 484 22.72 -1.45 55.83
C GLN A 484 22.70 -2.81 55.10
N ARG A 485 21.52 -3.36 54.79
CA ARG A 485 21.36 -4.68 54.15
C ARG A 485 21.00 -4.55 52.68
N ILE A 486 21.59 -5.40 51.86
CA ILE A 486 21.14 -5.61 50.46
C ILE A 486 19.81 -6.36 50.51
N THR A 487 18.76 -5.76 49.95
CA THR A 487 17.39 -6.28 49.93
C THR A 487 16.98 -6.85 48.58
N GLY A 488 17.67 -6.47 47.51
CA GLY A 488 17.49 -6.91 46.14
C GLY A 488 18.66 -6.48 45.29
N MET A 489 18.63 -6.87 44.04
CA MET A 489 19.54 -6.38 43.02
C MET A 489 18.86 -6.35 41.67
N GLU A 490 19.21 -5.41 40.84
CA GLU A 490 18.74 -5.28 39.47
C GLU A 490 19.77 -5.84 38.48
N ALA A 491 19.32 -6.71 37.56
CA ALA A 491 20.17 -7.25 36.51
C ALA A 491 20.08 -6.33 35.27
N LEU A 492 21.22 -5.75 34.94
CA LEU A 492 21.36 -4.74 33.90
C LEU A 492 22.23 -5.29 32.76
N ILE A 493 21.66 -5.52 31.61
CA ILE A 493 22.37 -6.01 30.43
C ILE A 493 23.41 -5.01 29.94
N ARG A 494 24.56 -5.54 29.50
CA ARG A 494 25.63 -4.83 28.81
C ARG A 494 25.98 -5.59 27.55
N TRP A 495 26.35 -4.88 26.51
CA TRP A 495 26.73 -5.49 25.24
C TRP A 495 28.20 -5.18 24.94
N ASN A 496 29.03 -6.20 24.97
CA ASN A 496 30.44 -6.14 24.58
C ASN A 496 30.55 -6.17 23.05
N HIS A 497 30.33 -5.01 22.43
CA HIS A 497 30.37 -4.92 20.99
C HIS A 497 31.79 -5.02 20.44
N PRO A 498 32.08 -5.86 19.42
CA PRO A 498 33.44 -6.14 18.96
C PRO A 498 34.24 -4.92 18.51
N THR A 499 33.57 -3.87 18.01
CA THR A 499 34.21 -2.66 17.46
C THR A 499 33.87 -1.38 18.24
N LEU A 500 32.70 -1.32 18.91
CA LEU A 500 32.24 -0.14 19.64
C LEU A 500 32.54 -0.20 21.14
N GLY A 501 33.08 -1.34 21.62
CA GLY A 501 33.29 -1.57 23.05
C GLY A 501 32.01 -1.84 23.82
N MET A 502 31.99 -1.52 25.12
CA MET A 502 30.87 -1.74 26.01
C MET A 502 29.71 -0.78 25.67
N LEU A 503 28.59 -1.32 25.24
CA LEU A 503 27.35 -0.57 24.99
C LEU A 503 26.35 -0.75 26.14
N TRP A 504 25.71 0.37 26.50
CA TRP A 504 24.68 0.44 27.52
C TRP A 504 23.29 0.20 26.94
N PRO A 505 22.30 -0.27 27.70
CA PRO A 505 20.94 -0.59 27.22
C PRO A 505 20.30 0.49 26.39
N GLN A 506 20.44 1.75 26.81
CA GLN A 506 19.86 2.92 26.09
C GLN A 506 20.27 3.05 24.62
N HIS A 507 21.43 2.47 24.23
CA HIS A 507 21.93 2.54 22.85
C HIS A 507 21.36 1.44 21.97
N PHE A 508 20.96 0.28 22.50
CA PHE A 508 20.57 -0.87 21.69
C PHE A 508 19.19 -1.44 22.01
N ILE A 509 18.62 -1.23 23.20
CA ILE A 509 17.27 -1.71 23.55
C ILE A 509 16.20 -1.11 22.61
N PRO A 510 16.19 0.21 22.30
CA PRO A 510 15.22 0.74 21.36
C PRO A 510 15.33 0.11 19.96
N VAL A 511 16.55 -0.21 19.53
CA VAL A 511 16.79 -0.91 18.25
C VAL A 511 16.28 -2.35 18.31
N ALA A 512 16.49 -3.03 19.43
CA ALA A 512 16.00 -4.38 19.67
C ALA A 512 14.48 -4.47 19.67
N GLU A 513 13.80 -3.49 20.26
CA GLU A 513 12.33 -3.41 20.27
C GLU A 513 11.76 -3.24 18.87
N GLU A 514 12.28 -2.29 18.09
CA GLU A 514 11.85 -2.04 16.72
C GLU A 514 12.14 -3.23 15.79
N ALA A 515 13.28 -3.88 15.98
CA ALA A 515 13.66 -5.07 15.20
C ALA A 515 12.95 -6.35 15.64
N GLY A 516 12.13 -6.32 16.71
CA GLY A 516 11.46 -7.49 17.26
C GLY A 516 12.39 -8.49 17.95
N LEU A 517 13.61 -8.04 18.34
CA LEU A 517 14.63 -8.87 18.98
C LEU A 517 14.55 -8.85 20.52
N ILE A 518 13.73 -7.95 21.06
CA ILE A 518 13.69 -7.70 22.51
C ILE A 518 13.29 -8.95 23.30
N MET A 519 12.42 -9.82 22.76
CA MET A 519 12.03 -11.05 23.44
C MET A 519 13.22 -12.01 23.60
N ALA A 520 14.00 -12.20 22.55
CA ALA A 520 15.18 -13.08 22.60
C ALA A 520 16.26 -12.56 23.55
N ILE A 521 16.48 -11.23 23.55
CA ILE A 521 17.40 -10.58 24.49
C ILE A 521 16.91 -10.74 25.93
N TRP A 522 15.61 -10.53 26.15
CA TRP A 522 15.02 -10.69 27.47
C TRP A 522 15.15 -12.13 27.99
N GLU A 523 14.86 -13.13 27.16
CA GLU A 523 15.03 -14.53 27.51
C GLU A 523 16.49 -14.84 27.95
N TRP A 524 17.43 -14.30 27.16
CA TRP A 524 18.85 -14.45 27.51
C TRP A 524 19.18 -13.80 28.87
N VAL A 525 18.71 -12.55 29.11
CA VAL A 525 18.88 -11.83 30.38
C VAL A 525 18.28 -12.63 31.54
N PHE A 526 17.04 -13.07 31.37
CA PHE A 526 16.29 -13.78 32.38
C PHE A 526 16.96 -15.11 32.77
N VAL A 527 17.30 -15.93 31.80
CA VAL A 527 18.00 -17.20 32.01
C VAL A 527 19.35 -16.96 32.69
N SER A 528 20.14 -15.98 32.18
CA SER A 528 21.47 -15.68 32.75
C SER A 528 21.38 -15.16 34.18
N ALA A 529 20.39 -14.30 34.50
CA ALA A 529 20.16 -13.80 35.85
C ALA A 529 19.80 -14.93 36.82
N LEU A 530 18.95 -15.86 36.41
CA LEU A 530 18.55 -17.00 37.23
C LEU A 530 19.69 -18.00 37.45
N ILE A 531 20.49 -18.29 36.41
CA ILE A 531 21.68 -19.13 36.54
C ILE A 531 22.66 -18.50 37.55
N GLN A 532 22.91 -17.20 37.45
CA GLN A 532 23.78 -16.49 38.36
C GLN A 532 23.24 -16.47 39.81
N HIS A 533 21.91 -16.32 39.97
CA HIS A 533 21.28 -16.44 41.28
C HIS A 533 21.55 -17.80 41.93
N ASN A 534 21.45 -18.89 41.18
CA ASN A 534 21.75 -20.22 41.71
C ASN A 534 23.23 -20.40 42.02
N ALA A 535 24.16 -19.88 41.19
CA ALA A 535 25.58 -19.91 41.46
C ALA A 535 25.91 -19.25 42.82
N TRP A 536 25.34 -18.09 43.10
CA TRP A 536 25.51 -17.42 44.40
C TRP A 536 24.95 -18.24 45.57
N ARG A 537 23.79 -18.90 45.36
CA ARG A 537 23.22 -19.82 46.38
C ARG A 537 24.14 -21.02 46.65
N GLU A 538 24.75 -21.59 45.63
CA GLU A 538 25.70 -22.70 45.73
C GLU A 538 26.97 -22.26 46.45
N GLU A 539 27.39 -20.99 46.31
CA GLU A 539 28.47 -20.38 47.06
C GLU A 539 28.12 -20.12 48.55
N GLY A 540 26.88 -20.45 48.95
CA GLY A 540 26.42 -20.29 50.34
C GLY A 540 25.89 -18.91 50.68
N LEU A 541 25.68 -18.03 49.69
CA LEU A 541 25.09 -16.72 49.91
C LEU A 541 23.56 -16.83 50.12
N PRO A 542 22.96 -15.97 50.96
CA PRO A 542 21.53 -15.97 51.14
C PRO A 542 20.81 -15.61 49.84
N PRO A 543 19.61 -16.17 49.59
CA PRO A 543 18.86 -15.85 48.38
C PRO A 543 18.38 -14.39 48.41
N ILE A 544 18.80 -13.62 47.41
CA ILE A 544 18.42 -12.21 47.21
C ILE A 544 17.57 -12.14 45.97
N ALA A 545 16.47 -11.32 46.01
CA ALA A 545 15.63 -11.12 44.85
C ALA A 545 16.40 -10.43 43.70
N ILE A 546 16.27 -10.95 42.49
CA ILE A 546 16.82 -10.34 41.30
C ILE A 546 15.71 -9.69 40.47
N GLY A 547 15.83 -8.37 40.24
CA GLY A 547 15.00 -7.58 39.34
C GLY A 547 15.44 -7.74 37.89
N VAL A 548 14.51 -7.97 37.01
CA VAL A 548 14.69 -8.04 35.54
C VAL A 548 13.69 -7.13 34.86
N ASN A 549 14.21 -6.23 34.07
CA ASN A 549 13.39 -5.26 33.29
C ASN A 549 12.54 -5.91 32.22
N LEU A 550 11.30 -5.43 32.03
CA LEU A 550 10.35 -5.86 31.02
C LEU A 550 9.99 -4.73 30.07
N SER A 551 9.98 -5.03 28.78
CA SER A 551 9.44 -4.13 27.77
C SER A 551 7.92 -4.29 27.61
N SER A 552 7.24 -3.25 27.17
CA SER A 552 5.80 -3.24 26.91
C SER A 552 5.34 -4.29 25.89
N THR A 553 6.21 -4.67 24.97
CA THR A 553 5.90 -5.65 23.91
C THR A 553 5.69 -7.07 24.43
N GLN A 554 6.24 -7.40 25.62
CA GLN A 554 6.16 -8.75 26.20
C GLN A 554 4.79 -9.07 26.77
N PHE A 555 4.00 -8.07 27.19
CA PHE A 555 2.64 -8.28 27.68
C PHE A 555 1.63 -8.62 26.60
N THR A 556 1.97 -8.40 25.33
CA THR A 556 1.11 -8.79 24.20
C THR A 556 1.18 -10.30 23.90
N ASP A 557 2.19 -11.00 24.41
CA ASP A 557 2.31 -12.46 24.31
C ASP A 557 1.51 -13.15 25.43
N ARG A 558 0.43 -13.82 25.06
CA ARG A 558 -0.43 -14.55 26.02
C ARG A 558 0.27 -15.71 26.73
N GLY A 559 1.39 -16.20 26.19
CA GLY A 559 2.21 -17.27 26.76
C GLY A 559 3.31 -16.81 27.71
N PHE A 560 3.48 -15.49 27.87
CA PHE A 560 4.62 -14.92 28.58
C PHE A 560 4.74 -15.41 30.03
N ALA A 561 3.66 -15.39 30.80
CA ALA A 561 3.68 -15.81 32.21
C ALA A 561 4.06 -17.31 32.37
N ASP A 562 3.57 -18.16 31.50
CA ASP A 562 3.89 -19.59 31.50
C ASP A 562 5.36 -19.82 31.12
N ARG A 563 5.90 -19.04 30.18
CA ARG A 563 7.32 -19.07 29.81
C ARG A 563 8.24 -18.67 30.96
N VAL A 564 7.90 -17.60 31.69
CA VAL A 564 8.61 -17.21 32.92
C VAL A 564 8.68 -18.36 33.91
N LYS A 565 7.53 -19.01 34.14
CA LYS A 565 7.41 -20.16 35.03
C LYS A 565 8.25 -21.33 34.56
N GLU A 566 8.17 -21.71 33.29
CA GLU A 566 8.90 -22.81 32.70
C GLU A 566 10.44 -22.61 32.84
N ILE A 567 10.95 -21.43 32.49
CA ILE A 567 12.36 -21.10 32.61
C ILE A 567 12.82 -21.18 34.07
N ALA A 568 12.05 -20.59 34.99
CA ALA A 568 12.43 -20.59 36.42
C ALA A 568 12.41 -22.01 37.01
N GLU A 569 11.45 -22.86 36.61
CA GLU A 569 11.41 -24.27 37.03
C GLU A 569 12.58 -25.08 36.44
N VAL A 570 12.94 -24.87 35.18
CA VAL A 570 14.09 -25.52 34.53
C VAL A 570 15.42 -25.14 35.21
N VAL A 571 15.61 -23.85 35.51
CA VAL A 571 16.84 -23.37 36.19
C VAL A 571 16.81 -23.70 37.68
N GLY A 572 15.64 -23.91 38.28
CA GLY A 572 15.50 -24.30 39.69
C GLY A 572 15.51 -23.11 40.66
N VAL A 573 15.09 -21.91 40.25
CA VAL A 573 14.97 -20.73 41.10
C VAL A 573 13.54 -20.57 41.62
N PRO A 574 13.34 -20.43 42.93
CA PRO A 574 12.02 -20.17 43.50
C PRO A 574 11.47 -18.81 43.02
N MET A 575 10.20 -18.79 42.57
CA MET A 575 9.56 -17.61 42.02
C MET A 575 9.63 -16.37 42.90
N GLN A 576 9.61 -16.54 44.22
CA GLN A 576 9.66 -15.43 45.19
C GLN A 576 10.99 -14.66 45.19
N HIS A 577 12.01 -15.17 44.51
CA HIS A 577 13.32 -14.51 44.36
C HIS A 577 13.44 -13.81 43.00
N ILE A 578 12.36 -13.87 42.17
CA ILE A 578 12.26 -13.21 40.88
C ILE A 578 11.45 -11.95 41.08
N GLU A 579 11.97 -10.83 40.61
CA GLU A 579 11.25 -9.57 40.51
C GLU A 579 11.24 -9.13 39.05
N LEU A 580 10.06 -8.80 38.52
CA LEU A 580 9.93 -8.28 37.18
C LEU A 580 9.60 -6.79 37.27
N GLU A 581 10.38 -5.98 36.59
CA GLU A 581 10.33 -4.52 36.64
C GLU A 581 9.75 -4.01 35.32
N LEU A 582 8.70 -3.20 35.38
CA LEU A 582 8.03 -2.70 34.19
C LEU A 582 7.80 -1.19 34.32
N THR A 583 8.03 -0.45 33.23
CA THR A 583 7.81 0.99 33.23
C THR A 583 6.33 1.32 33.24
N GLU A 584 5.98 2.48 33.82
CA GLU A 584 4.61 3.02 33.84
C GLU A 584 3.97 3.03 32.44
N SER A 585 4.72 3.46 31.42
CA SER A 585 4.28 3.55 30.03
C SER A 585 3.92 2.20 29.41
N ALA A 586 4.50 1.11 29.88
CA ALA A 586 4.22 -0.24 29.38
C ALA A 586 2.78 -0.69 29.66
N LEU A 587 2.12 -0.12 30.67
CA LEU A 587 0.78 -0.48 31.10
C LEU A 587 -0.34 0.26 30.36
N VAL A 588 -0.04 1.38 29.71
CA VAL A 588 -1.05 2.26 29.10
C VAL A 588 -1.67 1.65 27.83
N HIS A 589 -0.93 0.79 27.12
CA HIS A 589 -1.34 0.31 25.80
C HIS A 589 -2.39 -0.81 25.80
N ASP A 590 -2.31 -1.73 26.76
CA ASP A 590 -3.30 -2.82 26.96
C ASP A 590 -3.41 -3.14 28.44
N PHE A 591 -4.16 -2.34 29.14
CA PHE A 591 -4.28 -2.47 30.61
C PHE A 591 -4.90 -3.80 31.05
N ASP A 592 -5.95 -4.26 30.39
CA ASP A 592 -6.66 -5.48 30.81
C ASP A 592 -5.83 -6.74 30.50
N GLY A 593 -5.12 -6.78 29.36
CA GLY A 593 -4.19 -7.86 29.03
C GLY A 593 -3.00 -7.90 29.97
N ALA A 594 -2.38 -6.73 30.24
CA ALA A 594 -1.28 -6.59 31.19
C ALA A 594 -1.72 -7.02 32.61
N GLN A 595 -2.88 -6.55 33.08
CA GLN A 595 -3.41 -6.94 34.39
C GLN A 595 -3.55 -8.46 34.53
N ALA A 596 -4.11 -9.15 33.52
CA ALA A 596 -4.26 -10.60 33.56
C ALA A 596 -2.91 -11.32 33.63
N THR A 597 -1.93 -10.92 32.82
CA THR A 597 -0.57 -11.48 32.81
C THR A 597 0.13 -11.25 34.17
N LEU A 598 0.04 -10.05 34.72
CA LEU A 598 0.62 -9.75 36.04
C LEU A 598 -0.05 -10.52 37.18
N GLN A 599 -1.38 -10.73 37.14
CA GLN A 599 -2.08 -11.57 38.11
C GLN A 599 -1.61 -13.03 38.03
N GLN A 600 -1.37 -13.54 36.83
CA GLN A 600 -0.86 -14.91 36.64
C GLN A 600 0.56 -15.04 37.19
N LEU A 601 1.46 -14.11 36.86
CA LEU A 601 2.83 -14.07 37.38
C LEU A 601 2.87 -14.01 38.92
N ARG A 602 2.09 -13.13 39.52
CA ARG A 602 1.96 -13.04 40.97
C ARG A 602 1.36 -14.32 41.57
N GLY A 603 0.42 -14.97 40.88
CA GLY A 603 -0.12 -16.29 41.26
C GLY A 603 0.96 -17.36 41.30
N TYR A 604 2.00 -17.26 40.49
CA TYR A 604 3.19 -18.13 40.57
C TYR A 604 4.16 -17.73 41.68
N GLY A 605 4.05 -16.54 42.29
CA GLY A 605 4.86 -16.05 43.35
C GLY A 605 5.97 -15.08 42.93
N VAL A 606 5.96 -14.64 41.66
CA VAL A 606 6.87 -13.60 41.15
C VAL A 606 6.50 -12.25 41.75
N LYS A 607 7.45 -11.42 42.11
CA LYS A 607 7.27 -10.07 42.57
C LYS A 607 7.20 -9.12 41.38
N ILE A 608 6.35 -8.11 41.47
CA ILE A 608 6.14 -7.12 40.39
C ILE A 608 6.49 -5.74 40.92
N ALA A 609 7.43 -5.08 40.22
CA ALA A 609 7.82 -3.71 40.51
C ALA A 609 7.39 -2.80 39.33
N ILE A 610 6.89 -1.61 39.66
CA ILE A 610 6.71 -0.55 38.66
C ILE A 610 7.95 0.35 38.67
N ASP A 611 8.50 0.58 37.50
CA ASP A 611 9.72 1.35 37.27
C ASP A 611 9.44 2.73 36.69
N ASP A 612 10.39 3.67 36.81
CA ASP A 612 10.31 5.06 36.33
C ASP A 612 9.01 5.77 36.76
N PHE A 613 8.51 5.48 37.95
CA PHE A 613 7.21 5.98 38.40
C PHE A 613 7.18 7.49 38.56
N GLY A 614 6.18 8.12 37.90
CA GLY A 614 5.91 9.56 37.95
C GLY A 614 6.29 10.31 36.68
N THR A 615 7.00 9.68 35.74
CA THR A 615 7.36 10.28 34.45
C THR A 615 6.25 10.18 33.40
N GLY A 616 5.19 9.40 33.68
CA GLY A 616 4.08 9.10 32.77
C GLY A 616 2.72 9.61 33.25
N TYR A 617 1.65 9.19 32.58
CA TYR A 617 0.26 9.55 32.85
C TYR A 617 -0.44 8.50 33.76
N SER A 618 0.08 8.19 34.95
CA SER A 618 -0.60 7.24 35.83
C SER A 618 -1.86 7.82 36.47
N SER A 619 -2.99 7.24 36.11
CA SER A 619 -4.18 7.37 36.93
C SER A 619 -4.03 6.50 38.20
N LEU A 620 -4.10 7.09 39.38
CA LEU A 620 -4.14 6.37 40.66
C LEU A 620 -5.16 5.20 40.68
N SER A 621 -6.21 5.29 39.86
CA SER A 621 -7.20 4.24 39.70
C SER A 621 -6.63 2.98 39.08
N TYR A 622 -5.63 3.07 38.19
CA TYR A 622 -4.96 1.93 37.55
C TYR A 622 -3.99 1.25 38.50
N LEU A 623 -3.16 2.03 39.21
CA LEU A 623 -2.24 1.48 40.21
C LEU A 623 -2.94 0.60 41.25
N ARG A 624 -4.10 1.01 41.74
CA ARG A 624 -4.87 0.24 42.72
C ARG A 624 -5.35 -1.11 42.21
N ARG A 625 -5.53 -1.26 40.88
CA ARG A 625 -6.04 -2.49 40.25
C ARG A 625 -4.93 -3.48 39.90
N LEU A 626 -3.70 -3.01 39.83
CA LEU A 626 -2.56 -3.83 39.46
C LEU A 626 -2.01 -4.60 40.68
N PRO A 627 -1.58 -5.84 40.48
CA PRO A 627 -1.04 -6.69 41.55
C PRO A 627 0.45 -6.37 41.79
N LEU A 628 0.77 -5.16 42.20
CA LEU A 628 2.13 -4.68 42.45
C LEU A 628 2.64 -5.03 43.86
N ASP A 629 3.95 -5.17 44.02
CA ASP A 629 4.67 -5.39 45.29
C ASP A 629 5.60 -4.23 45.59
N LYS A 630 6.13 -3.55 44.56
CA LYS A 630 7.15 -2.52 44.70
C LYS A 630 6.91 -1.35 43.75
N LEU A 631 7.33 -0.16 44.14
CA LEU A 631 7.39 1.05 43.35
C LEU A 631 8.81 1.59 43.37
N LYS A 632 9.42 1.82 42.22
CA LYS A 632 10.70 2.46 42.02
C LYS A 632 10.45 3.93 41.68
N LEU A 633 10.97 4.81 42.51
CA LEU A 633 10.88 6.26 42.35
C LEU A 633 11.99 6.70 41.39
N ASP A 634 11.63 7.23 40.24
CA ASP A 634 12.55 7.65 39.19
C ASP A 634 13.59 8.66 39.73
N HIS A 635 14.77 8.62 39.10
CA HIS A 635 15.91 9.46 39.48
C HIS A 635 15.61 10.95 39.44
N SER A 636 14.75 11.42 38.57
CA SER A 636 14.36 12.84 38.47
C SER A 636 13.69 13.33 39.74
N PHE A 637 12.79 12.54 40.33
CA PHE A 637 12.16 12.88 41.61
C PHE A 637 13.12 12.76 42.80
N THR A 638 14.09 11.84 42.68
CA THR A 638 15.17 11.73 43.69
C THR A 638 16.07 12.96 43.67
N ALA A 639 16.40 13.50 42.48
CA ALA A 639 17.16 14.73 42.33
C ALA A 639 16.35 15.96 42.79
N ASP A 640 15.11 16.11 42.28
CA ASP A 640 14.24 17.24 42.58
C ASP A 640 13.86 17.34 44.04
N ALA A 641 13.84 16.19 44.76
CA ALA A 641 13.53 16.16 46.21
C ALA A 641 14.48 16.99 47.07
N VAL A 642 15.70 17.27 46.57
CA VAL A 642 16.71 18.09 47.26
C VAL A 642 16.85 19.46 46.61
N GLU A 643 16.50 19.59 45.32
CA GLU A 643 16.69 20.83 44.58
C GLU A 643 15.57 21.83 44.81
N SER A 644 14.33 21.39 45.09
CA SER A 644 13.16 22.26 45.23
C SER A 644 12.15 21.77 46.26
N GLU A 645 11.45 22.71 46.91
CA GLU A 645 10.32 22.41 47.83
C GLU A 645 9.20 21.67 47.10
N GLU A 646 8.96 22.00 45.84
CA GLU A 646 7.93 21.37 45.03
C GLU A 646 8.30 19.92 44.70
N GLY A 647 9.53 19.65 44.29
CA GLY A 647 10.03 18.30 44.09
C GLY A 647 10.02 17.44 45.36
N ALA A 648 10.40 18.03 46.51
CA ALA A 648 10.28 17.37 47.80
C ALA A 648 8.83 17.03 48.17
N ALA A 649 7.84 17.91 47.84
CA ALA A 649 6.44 17.65 48.08
C ALA A 649 5.88 16.52 47.22
N ILE A 650 6.32 16.45 45.95
CA ILE A 650 5.93 15.39 44.99
C ILE A 650 6.51 14.05 45.43
N ALA A 651 7.83 13.96 45.70
CA ALA A 651 8.44 12.75 46.17
C ALA A 651 7.80 12.21 47.45
N ARG A 652 7.51 13.09 48.42
CA ARG A 652 6.79 12.74 49.64
C ARG A 652 5.41 12.20 49.38
N ALA A 653 4.67 12.81 48.45
CA ALA A 653 3.32 12.37 48.07
C ALA A 653 3.36 10.98 47.44
N ILE A 654 4.33 10.69 46.56
CA ILE A 654 4.52 9.38 45.93
C ILE A 654 4.83 8.32 46.97
N ILE A 655 5.78 8.59 47.89
CA ILE A 655 6.16 7.67 48.97
C ILE A 655 4.97 7.37 49.88
N ALA A 656 4.26 8.40 50.31
CA ALA A 656 3.07 8.25 51.16
C ALA A 656 1.92 7.48 50.49
N MET A 657 1.72 7.70 49.18
CA MET A 657 0.78 6.96 48.38
C MET A 657 1.14 5.48 48.28
N ALA A 658 2.39 5.17 47.94
CA ALA A 658 2.89 3.79 47.88
C ALA A 658 2.70 3.07 49.20
N GLY A 659 3.06 3.73 50.34
CA GLY A 659 2.81 3.21 51.67
C GLY A 659 1.34 2.93 51.99
N SER A 660 0.43 3.79 51.51
CA SER A 660 -1.01 3.61 51.67
C SER A 660 -1.53 2.41 50.84
N LEU A 661 -0.87 2.09 49.71
CA LEU A 661 -1.14 0.93 48.85
C LEU A 661 -0.40 -0.33 49.31
N LYS A 662 0.36 -0.25 50.40
CA LYS A 662 1.24 -1.33 50.95
C LYS A 662 2.32 -1.79 49.98
N LEU A 663 2.79 -0.91 49.10
CA LEU A 663 3.91 -1.13 48.20
C LEU A 663 5.19 -0.76 48.92
N SER A 664 6.27 -1.55 48.72
CA SER A 664 7.60 -1.15 49.05
C SER A 664 8.13 -0.09 48.11
N VAL A 665 8.89 0.88 48.59
CA VAL A 665 9.46 1.94 47.74
C VAL A 665 10.97 1.77 47.65
N VAL A 666 11.52 1.89 46.43
CA VAL A 666 12.94 2.00 46.15
C VAL A 666 13.17 3.34 45.47
N ALA A 667 14.03 4.19 46.01
CA ALA A 667 14.44 5.41 45.34
C ALA A 667 15.66 5.14 44.44
N GLU A 668 15.58 5.58 43.21
CA GLU A 668 16.63 5.39 42.21
C GLU A 668 17.48 6.62 42.00
N GLY A 669 18.67 6.41 41.40
CA GLY A 669 19.58 7.49 41.06
C GLY A 669 20.10 8.29 42.27
N VAL A 670 20.26 7.64 43.40
CA VAL A 670 20.81 8.30 44.58
C VAL A 670 22.33 8.53 44.42
N GLU A 671 22.72 9.81 44.37
CA GLU A 671 24.08 10.25 44.09
C GLU A 671 24.73 11.03 45.25
N THR A 672 23.92 11.53 46.20
CA THR A 672 24.38 12.36 47.30
C THR A 672 23.85 11.89 48.65
N GLN A 673 24.63 12.14 49.71
CA GLN A 673 24.20 11.85 51.09
C GLN A 673 22.94 12.67 51.48
N GLN A 674 22.81 13.88 50.96
CA GLN A 674 21.64 14.74 51.21
C GLN A 674 20.36 14.11 50.65
N GLN A 675 20.43 13.44 49.51
CA GLN A 675 19.27 12.70 48.95
C GLN A 675 18.90 11.53 49.89
N ILE A 676 19.87 10.77 50.42
CA ILE A 676 19.60 9.71 51.39
C ILE A 676 18.85 10.27 52.60
N ASP A 677 19.38 11.33 53.22
CA ASP A 677 18.84 11.91 54.46
C ASP A 677 17.40 12.41 54.20
N THR A 678 17.19 13.15 53.11
CA THR A 678 15.86 13.70 52.73
C THR A 678 14.84 12.59 52.47
N LEU A 679 15.22 11.55 51.70
CA LEU A 679 14.30 10.45 51.37
C LEU A 679 14.02 9.58 52.62
N CYS A 680 14.96 9.41 53.52
CA CYS A 680 14.77 8.74 54.81
C CYS A 680 13.73 9.51 55.67
N GLU A 681 13.82 10.83 55.74
CA GLU A 681 12.83 11.68 56.46
C GLU A 681 11.42 11.52 55.85
N MET A 682 11.32 11.25 54.55
CA MET A 682 10.06 10.97 53.87
C MET A 682 9.54 9.53 54.06
N GLY A 683 10.35 8.64 54.64
CA GLY A 683 10.00 7.25 54.95
C GLY A 683 10.49 6.24 53.90
N CYS A 684 11.29 6.65 52.90
CA CYS A 684 11.92 5.75 51.96
C CYS A 684 13.28 5.31 52.49
N THR A 685 13.45 4.02 52.79
CA THR A 685 14.67 3.47 53.34
C THR A 685 15.44 2.56 52.39
N THR A 686 14.84 2.11 51.32
CA THR A 686 15.50 1.29 50.32
C THR A 686 15.86 2.14 49.11
N MET A 687 17.13 2.08 48.71
CA MET A 687 17.67 2.99 47.71
C MET A 687 18.63 2.26 46.77
N GLN A 688 18.75 2.78 45.57
CA GLN A 688 19.67 2.35 44.54
C GLN A 688 20.29 3.59 43.89
N GLY A 689 21.61 3.60 43.64
CA GLY A 689 22.26 4.75 43.00
C GLY A 689 23.75 4.71 43.09
N TYR A 690 24.42 5.61 42.38
CA TYR A 690 25.89 5.61 42.25
C TYR A 690 26.62 5.96 43.54
N LEU A 691 25.97 6.61 44.49
CA LEU A 691 26.56 6.82 45.81
C LEU A 691 26.72 5.50 46.55
N LEU A 692 25.75 4.59 46.41
CA LEU A 692 25.76 3.31 47.09
C LEU A 692 26.60 2.27 46.36
N SER A 693 26.33 2.09 45.06
CA SER A 693 27.09 1.22 44.16
C SER A 693 26.77 1.52 42.71
N ARG A 694 27.76 1.54 41.86
CA ARG A 694 27.54 1.44 40.41
C ARG A 694 27.12 0.01 40.05
N PRO A 695 26.49 -0.23 38.86
CA PRO A 695 26.29 -1.58 38.36
C PRO A 695 27.61 -2.33 38.25
N LEU A 696 27.73 -3.49 38.91
CA LEU A 696 28.93 -4.28 39.04
C LEU A 696 28.87 -5.52 38.14
N SER A 697 30.02 -5.93 37.60
CA SER A 697 30.12 -7.24 36.94
C SER A 697 29.83 -8.38 37.92
N VAL A 698 29.55 -9.58 37.42
CA VAL A 698 29.32 -10.78 38.26
C VAL A 698 30.41 -10.95 39.29
N ALA A 699 31.68 -10.89 38.87
CA ALA A 699 32.82 -11.09 39.77
C ALA A 699 32.90 -10.03 40.89
N ALA A 700 32.66 -8.75 40.53
CA ALA A 700 32.68 -7.67 41.52
C ALA A 700 31.47 -7.75 42.46
N MET A 701 30.27 -8.11 41.92
CA MET A 701 29.09 -8.28 42.76
C MET A 701 29.22 -9.47 43.72
N SER A 702 29.79 -10.59 43.28
CA SER A 702 30.12 -11.72 44.18
C SER A 702 31.02 -11.30 45.35
N GLN A 703 32.03 -10.48 45.08
CA GLN A 703 32.91 -9.96 46.19
C GLN A 703 32.12 -9.08 47.17
N VAL A 704 31.25 -8.21 46.67
CA VAL A 704 30.38 -7.35 47.52
C VAL A 704 29.43 -8.21 48.35
N LEU A 705 28.83 -9.23 47.77
CA LEU A 705 27.90 -10.13 48.49
C LEU A 705 28.65 -10.94 49.56
N HIS A 706 29.82 -11.49 49.26
CA HIS A 706 30.64 -12.21 50.25
C HIS A 706 31.10 -11.29 51.39
N ALA A 707 31.56 -10.09 51.09
CA ALA A 707 31.89 -9.10 52.09
C ALA A 707 30.71 -8.70 52.96
N HIS A 708 29.55 -8.50 52.33
CA HIS A 708 28.33 -8.07 53.02
C HIS A 708 27.76 -9.14 53.97
N PHE A 709 27.78 -10.39 53.61
CA PHE A 709 27.19 -11.48 54.39
C PHE A 709 28.21 -12.20 55.31
N HIS A 710 29.53 -12.02 55.10
CA HIS A 710 30.58 -12.68 55.90
C HIS A 710 31.46 -11.70 56.68
N SER A 711 31.30 -10.38 56.52
CA SER A 711 32.10 -9.38 57.26
C SER A 711 31.27 -8.09 57.45
N GLU A 712 31.55 -7.39 58.54
CA GLU A 712 30.97 -6.14 59.07
C GLU A 712 30.31 -5.15 58.09
N PRO A 713 29.42 -4.21 58.55
CA PRO A 713 28.58 -3.36 57.70
C PRO A 713 29.35 -2.57 56.64
N LEU A 714 28.80 -2.50 55.43
CA LEU A 714 29.38 -1.76 54.30
C LEU A 714 29.58 -0.29 54.62
N VAL A 715 30.85 0.13 54.65
CA VAL A 715 31.22 1.55 54.67
C VAL A 715 31.15 2.06 53.22
N PRO A 716 30.61 3.27 52.94
CA PRO A 716 30.66 3.83 51.59
C PRO A 716 32.10 3.82 51.05
N VAL A 717 32.30 3.23 49.91
CA VAL A 717 33.61 3.26 49.25
C VAL A 717 33.86 4.68 48.77
N ALA A 718 34.61 5.47 49.56
CA ALA A 718 35.15 6.73 49.10
C ALA A 718 36.07 6.45 47.92
N GLU A 719 35.90 7.14 46.82
CA GLU A 719 36.72 7.04 45.61
C GLU A 719 38.22 7.16 45.97
N SER A 720 38.99 6.13 45.71
CA SER A 720 40.44 6.30 45.51
C SER A 720 40.62 7.00 44.16
N SER A 721 41.01 8.27 44.25
CA SER A 721 41.44 9.08 43.11
C SER A 721 42.69 8.43 42.49
N GLU A 722 42.53 7.80 41.32
CA GLU A 722 43.59 7.70 40.31
C GLU A 722 43.00 7.26 38.98
N THR A 723 42.87 8.18 38.13
CA THR A 723 43.16 8.42 36.72
C THR A 723 42.09 9.33 36.11
N ALA A 724 42.47 10.62 36.09
CA ALA A 724 41.83 11.62 35.30
C ALA A 724 42.01 11.26 33.80
N GLY A 725 40.94 10.86 33.14
CA GLY A 725 40.86 10.71 31.71
C GLY A 725 39.43 11.09 31.31
N GLU A 726 39.29 12.33 30.84
CA GLU A 726 38.22 12.93 30.07
C GLU A 726 36.80 12.37 30.28
N THR A 727 35.99 13.07 31.04
CA THR A 727 34.53 12.93 31.12
C THR A 727 33.91 13.29 29.79
N PRO A 728 33.23 12.38 29.08
CA PRO A 728 32.27 12.81 28.07
C PRO A 728 31.04 13.38 28.80
N ARG A 729 30.77 14.65 28.56
CA ARG A 729 29.47 15.24 28.94
C ARG A 729 28.36 14.47 28.24
N VAL A 730 27.65 13.67 28.99
CA VAL A 730 26.47 12.96 28.53
C VAL A 730 25.31 13.95 28.55
N TRP A 731 24.72 14.21 27.39
CA TRP A 731 23.46 14.90 27.26
C TRP A 731 22.34 13.92 27.65
N LEU A 732 21.71 14.19 28.77
CA LEU A 732 20.44 13.64 29.16
C LEU A 732 19.34 14.44 28.40
N HIS A 733 18.66 13.83 27.47
CA HIS A 733 17.28 14.10 27.09
C HIS A 733 16.69 12.85 26.42
#